data_b73fa7df12e7596f3d168002f887f072
#
_entry.id   b73fa7df12e7596f3d168002f887f072
#
_cell.length_a   1.000
_cell.length_b   1.000
_cell.length_c   1.000
_cell.angle_alpha   90.00
_cell.angle_beta   90.00
_cell.angle_gamma   90.00
#
_symmetry.space_group_name_H-M   'P 1'
#
loop_
_entity.id
_entity.type
_entity.pdbx_description
1 polymer ?
#
loop_
_entity_poly.entity_id
_entity_poly.type
_entity_poly.pdbx_seq_one_letter_code
_entity_poly.pdbx_strand_id
1 'polypeptide(L)'
;DLDVPETGLYRLVFRFKQSALRGLYATRSLSINGRIPFAEAADLRFYHGGGFQIAPLGAHRENPADAGEQARDYWFYLEKGVNRICLEVTLGEMGAVLQDIDAATAGLNRLYRAIIAVTGTSPDIYQSYQLFTRIPQLRDSLLSYQEQLADILARLTALTGSGSERTAAITRMLAMMDSLTDSEEQLVRRLSAFKECITAMGKSVLDFMDQPLRIDYILLAGRELPALQAEGNFLQNLRHGFLSFIGSFTNDYNVADSALSDSQEVPVIDVWLSTGRDQFSVIRRLINESFETQAGVRVNLRLINADVLLPSTFTGRGPDVAIQIGNTAPVNFAFRGAAYDLKAFPDYAETAAQFLPAAMESFYYEGGCYALPDQMSFPVMFYRKDILSELSLPVPETWEDFIALIPELQRYNMELYLDTAPPSTLGAALSMGNSVPINTVFLSRLFQQGGELYSETGDRCLLSSEAGNAAFKWWTQFYTRHGFPREIDFVTRFRLGEVPIGVVDLSTYTRLAVSAPEIRGDWGVAPVPGSRDAEGNVIRAVPCVTGASMLVKSTVERKQTQNAAWSFLKWWTSGDTQTKYAQEMEAVLGQAGRYQVANLEAFDRIHWDLDVQRALQEMLPTLRGIPQVPGGYITGRYLNNAFVTVITNYENPSDTLFEYTQLIDEEIAAKRQEFGLDSAQ
;
A
#
# COMPACT_ATOMS: atom_id res chain seq x y z
N ASP A 1 -3.85 -7.60 30.59
CA ASP A 1 -3.69 -8.25 31.90
C ASP A 1 -4.79 -7.77 32.83
N LEU A 2 -5.39 -8.70 33.60
CA LEU A 2 -6.51 -8.45 34.48
C LEU A 2 -6.17 -8.95 35.89
N ASP A 3 -6.14 -8.05 36.87
CA ASP A 3 -5.85 -8.43 38.26
C ASP A 3 -7.12 -8.86 38.97
N VAL A 4 -7.13 -10.10 39.47
CA VAL A 4 -8.29 -10.76 40.06
C VAL A 4 -8.09 -10.86 41.59
N PRO A 5 -9.01 -10.30 42.41
CA PRO A 5 -8.81 -10.23 43.85
C PRO A 5 -8.88 -11.59 44.54
N GLU A 6 -9.73 -12.52 44.04
CA GLU A 6 -9.94 -13.84 44.62
C GLU A 6 -10.17 -14.87 43.51
N THR A 7 -9.69 -16.11 43.71
CA THR A 7 -9.94 -17.20 42.75
C THR A 7 -11.42 -17.55 42.72
N GLY A 8 -12.03 -17.62 41.55
CA GLY A 8 -13.45 -17.94 41.42
C GLY A 8 -14.00 -17.83 39.98
N LEU A 9 -15.32 -17.92 39.91
CA LEU A 9 -16.05 -17.76 38.64
C LEU A 9 -16.54 -16.32 38.54
N TYR A 10 -16.20 -15.70 37.41
CA TYR A 10 -16.53 -14.32 37.08
C TYR A 10 -17.20 -14.21 35.71
N ARG A 11 -18.04 -13.20 35.56
CA ARG A 11 -18.53 -12.77 34.23
C ARG A 11 -17.64 -11.66 33.70
N LEU A 12 -17.29 -11.73 32.44
CA LEU A 12 -16.59 -10.68 31.72
C LEU A 12 -17.63 -9.79 31.05
N VAL A 13 -17.73 -8.54 31.49
CA VAL A 13 -18.67 -7.54 30.97
C VAL A 13 -17.87 -6.56 30.08
N PHE A 14 -18.24 -6.47 28.81
CA PHE A 14 -17.57 -5.62 27.84
C PHE A 14 -18.39 -4.35 27.59
N ARG A 15 -17.74 -3.21 27.62
CA ARG A 15 -18.25 -2.01 26.95
C ARG A 15 -17.63 -1.93 25.58
N PHE A 16 -18.44 -2.16 24.55
CA PHE A 16 -17.97 -2.26 23.18
C PHE A 16 -18.87 -1.50 22.19
N LYS A 17 -18.33 -1.22 21.02
CA LYS A 17 -19.07 -0.66 19.88
C LYS A 17 -18.69 -1.38 18.61
N GLN A 18 -19.68 -1.94 17.91
CA GLN A 18 -19.59 -2.45 16.57
C GLN A 18 -20.65 -1.75 15.73
N SER A 19 -20.27 -0.70 14.99
CA SER A 19 -21.19 0.14 14.20
C SER A 19 -20.99 0.05 12.69
N ALA A 20 -19.99 -0.74 12.23
CA ALA A 20 -19.64 -0.86 10.82
C ALA A 20 -20.30 -2.05 10.13
N LEU A 21 -20.54 -3.16 10.86
CA LEU A 21 -21.08 -4.40 10.30
C LEU A 21 -22.61 -4.45 10.46
N ARG A 22 -23.34 -3.60 9.75
CA ARG A 22 -24.79 -3.56 9.83
C ARG A 22 -25.40 -4.90 9.36
N GLY A 23 -26.22 -5.50 10.23
CA GLY A 23 -26.82 -6.83 9.98
C GLY A 23 -25.84 -8.00 10.16
N LEU A 24 -24.67 -7.76 10.75
CA LEU A 24 -23.63 -8.75 10.98
C LEU A 24 -23.10 -8.65 12.41
N TYR A 25 -22.16 -9.51 12.74
CA TYR A 25 -21.42 -9.51 14.00
C TYR A 25 -19.91 -9.56 13.75
N ALA A 26 -19.13 -9.02 14.67
CA ALA A 26 -17.69 -9.25 14.73
C ALA A 26 -17.40 -10.41 15.67
N THR A 27 -16.45 -11.27 15.29
CA THR A 27 -16.09 -12.47 16.06
C THR A 27 -14.72 -12.36 16.70
N ARG A 28 -14.62 -12.91 17.92
CA ARG A 28 -13.34 -13.00 18.64
C ARG A 28 -13.24 -14.37 19.31
N SER A 29 -12.06 -14.96 19.26
CA SER A 29 -11.68 -16.06 20.14
C SER A 29 -11.07 -15.48 21.41
N LEU A 30 -11.50 -15.97 22.58
CA LEU A 30 -10.99 -15.54 23.86
C LEU A 30 -10.15 -16.64 24.48
N SER A 31 -8.91 -16.33 24.82
CA SER A 31 -8.06 -17.20 25.63
C SER A 31 -7.69 -16.54 26.97
N ILE A 32 -7.59 -17.36 27.99
CA ILE A 32 -7.17 -16.97 29.35
C ILE A 32 -5.89 -17.74 29.66
N ASN A 33 -4.81 -17.03 29.96
CA ASN A 33 -3.49 -17.61 30.24
C ASN A 33 -3.04 -18.60 29.15
N GLY A 34 -3.35 -18.26 27.87
CA GLY A 34 -2.98 -19.03 26.68
C GLY A 34 -3.87 -20.25 26.39
N ARG A 35 -5.02 -20.40 27.05
CA ARG A 35 -5.98 -21.49 26.83
C ARG A 35 -7.39 -20.97 26.57
N ILE A 36 -8.09 -21.56 25.61
CA ILE A 36 -9.51 -21.30 25.35
C ILE A 36 -10.28 -22.07 26.49
N PRO A 37 -11.08 -21.37 27.30
CA PRO A 37 -11.67 -22.00 28.51
C PRO A 37 -12.78 -23.00 28.21
N PHE A 38 -13.52 -22.81 27.12
CA PHE A 38 -14.61 -23.70 26.65
C PHE A 38 -14.87 -23.42 25.17
N ALA A 39 -15.59 -24.29 24.48
CA ALA A 39 -15.74 -24.25 23.02
C ALA A 39 -16.35 -22.93 22.51
N GLU A 40 -17.37 -22.40 23.18
CA GLU A 40 -18.05 -21.18 22.79
C GLU A 40 -17.15 -19.93 22.90
N ALA A 41 -16.11 -19.99 23.76
CA ALA A 41 -15.13 -18.90 23.84
C ALA A 41 -14.25 -18.75 22.59
N ALA A 42 -14.27 -19.75 21.68
CA ALA A 42 -13.58 -19.67 20.40
C ALA A 42 -14.35 -18.83 19.35
N ASP A 43 -15.66 -18.58 19.55
CA ASP A 43 -16.52 -17.85 18.59
C ASP A 43 -17.45 -16.89 19.35
N LEU A 44 -16.88 -15.89 20.02
CA LEU A 44 -17.64 -14.84 20.68
C LEU A 44 -18.14 -13.83 19.65
N ARG A 45 -19.44 -13.55 19.64
CA ARG A 45 -20.08 -12.69 18.65
C ARG A 45 -20.48 -11.34 19.24
N PHE A 46 -20.07 -10.27 18.58
CA PHE A 46 -20.36 -8.88 18.96
C PHE A 46 -21.25 -8.26 17.86
N TYR A 47 -22.54 -8.16 18.14
CA TYR A 47 -23.54 -7.71 17.18
C TYR A 47 -23.48 -6.20 16.93
N HIS A 48 -24.01 -5.78 15.75
CA HIS A 48 -24.09 -4.38 15.37
C HIS A 48 -24.96 -3.56 16.33
N GLY A 49 -24.48 -2.36 16.70
CA GLY A 49 -25.23 -1.39 17.48
C GLY A 49 -24.82 0.04 17.13
N GLY A 50 -25.77 0.98 17.10
CA GLY A 50 -25.52 2.39 16.73
C GLY A 50 -24.62 3.13 17.74
N GLY A 51 -24.58 2.74 19.01
CA GLY A 51 -23.79 3.32 20.10
C GLY A 51 -22.94 2.28 20.82
N PHE A 52 -22.31 2.70 21.94
CA PHE A 52 -21.66 1.77 22.84
C PHE A 52 -22.70 0.90 23.55
N GLN A 53 -22.38 -0.40 23.64
CA GLN A 53 -23.16 -1.40 24.34
C GLN A 53 -22.37 -1.89 25.56
N ILE A 54 -23.07 -2.25 26.62
CA ILE A 54 -22.47 -2.93 27.78
C ILE A 54 -23.21 -4.25 27.97
N ALA A 55 -22.49 -5.34 27.81
CA ALA A 55 -23.05 -6.67 27.95
C ALA A 55 -22.03 -7.65 28.55
N PRO A 56 -22.47 -8.59 29.39
CA PRO A 56 -21.67 -9.76 29.73
C PRO A 56 -21.52 -10.64 28.48
N LEU A 57 -20.37 -11.30 28.36
CA LEU A 57 -20.20 -12.33 27.33
C LEU A 57 -21.18 -13.48 27.61
N GLY A 58 -21.85 -13.97 26.58
CA GLY A 58 -22.85 -14.99 26.71
C GLY A 58 -23.42 -15.48 25.39
N ALA A 59 -24.23 -16.54 25.43
CA ALA A 59 -24.97 -17.00 24.30
C ALA A 59 -25.98 -15.92 23.84
N HIS A 60 -26.03 -15.69 22.58
CA HIS A 60 -26.73 -14.69 21.80
C HIS A 60 -27.97 -14.03 22.41
N ARG A 61 -27.90 -12.72 22.64
CA ARG A 61 -29.05 -11.91 23.05
C ARG A 61 -29.80 -11.23 21.90
N GLU A 62 -29.25 -11.20 20.70
CA GLU A 62 -29.72 -10.25 19.67
C GLU A 62 -29.89 -10.80 18.25
N ASN A 63 -29.88 -12.12 18.05
CA ASN A 63 -30.32 -12.65 16.78
C ASN A 63 -31.86 -12.80 16.80
N PRO A 64 -32.61 -12.07 15.91
CA PRO A 64 -34.05 -12.22 15.82
C PRO A 64 -34.50 -13.65 15.48
N ALA A 65 -33.63 -14.47 14.88
CA ALA A 65 -33.90 -15.88 14.58
C ALA A 65 -33.85 -16.76 15.85
N ASP A 66 -33.13 -16.35 16.90
CA ASP A 66 -32.90 -17.12 18.13
C ASP A 66 -33.79 -16.63 19.32
N ALA A 67 -34.84 -15.88 19.05
CA ALA A 67 -35.72 -15.27 20.04
C ALA A 67 -36.42 -16.26 21.03
N GLY A 68 -36.14 -17.55 20.95
CA GLY A 68 -36.64 -18.60 21.81
C GLY A 68 -35.64 -19.16 22.82
N GLU A 69 -34.35 -18.94 22.71
CA GLU A 69 -33.35 -19.41 23.65
C GLU A 69 -33.09 -18.37 24.76
N GLN A 70 -33.13 -18.81 26.01
CA GLN A 70 -32.81 -17.96 27.15
C GLN A 70 -31.33 -17.58 27.08
N ALA A 71 -31.04 -16.30 26.94
CA ALA A 71 -29.68 -15.76 27.00
C ALA A 71 -28.96 -16.23 28.29
N ARG A 72 -27.84 -16.89 28.13
CA ARG A 72 -27.01 -17.36 29.25
C ARG A 72 -25.69 -16.64 29.25
N ASP A 73 -25.36 -16.00 30.38
CA ASP A 73 -24.05 -15.39 30.58
C ASP A 73 -22.99 -16.49 30.77
N TYR A 74 -21.82 -16.28 30.13
CA TYR A 74 -20.67 -17.17 30.31
C TYR A 74 -19.94 -16.85 31.61
N TRP A 75 -19.50 -17.92 32.32
CA TRP A 75 -18.74 -17.83 33.55
C TRP A 75 -17.33 -18.33 33.30
N PHE A 76 -16.34 -17.47 33.61
CA PHE A 76 -14.93 -17.72 33.41
C PHE A 76 -14.27 -18.00 34.76
N TYR A 77 -13.55 -19.11 34.86
CA TYR A 77 -12.74 -19.39 36.04
C TYR A 77 -11.44 -18.61 35.95
N LEU A 78 -11.17 -17.74 36.93
CA LEU A 78 -9.98 -16.92 37.03
C LEU A 78 -9.28 -17.19 38.35
N GLU A 79 -7.94 -17.22 38.32
CA GLU A 79 -7.12 -17.39 39.50
C GLU A 79 -6.81 -16.02 40.12
N LYS A 80 -6.59 -16.00 41.46
CA LYS A 80 -6.16 -14.79 42.15
C LYS A 80 -4.86 -14.24 41.57
N GLY A 81 -4.80 -12.93 41.35
CA GLY A 81 -3.66 -12.24 40.77
C GLY A 81 -3.85 -11.96 39.27
N VAL A 82 -2.75 -11.76 38.53
CA VAL A 82 -2.79 -11.34 37.14
C VAL A 82 -3.16 -12.51 36.23
N ASN A 83 -4.26 -12.35 35.49
CA ASN A 83 -4.68 -13.24 34.41
C ASN A 83 -4.53 -12.53 33.08
N ARG A 84 -3.90 -13.18 32.12
CA ARG A 84 -3.74 -12.66 30.77
C ARG A 84 -4.92 -13.07 29.91
N ILE A 85 -5.75 -12.11 29.51
CA ILE A 85 -6.84 -12.29 28.56
C ILE A 85 -6.36 -11.85 27.19
N CYS A 86 -6.48 -12.75 26.20
CA CYS A 86 -6.19 -12.45 24.80
C CYS A 86 -7.49 -12.60 24.00
N LEU A 87 -7.76 -11.60 23.15
CA LEU A 87 -8.86 -11.61 22.17
C LEU A 87 -8.24 -11.66 20.79
N GLU A 88 -8.48 -12.74 20.09
CA GLU A 88 -8.00 -12.96 18.73
C GLU A 88 -9.15 -12.76 17.73
N VAL A 89 -8.87 -12.07 16.62
CA VAL A 89 -9.85 -11.89 15.54
C VAL A 89 -10.05 -13.22 14.84
N THR A 90 -11.29 -13.66 14.72
CA THR A 90 -11.67 -14.88 13.99
C THR A 90 -12.81 -14.58 13.05
N LEU A 91 -13.08 -15.49 12.12
CA LEU A 91 -14.26 -15.43 11.24
C LEU A 91 -15.38 -16.36 11.69
N GLY A 92 -15.11 -17.24 12.68
CA GLY A 92 -16.08 -18.22 13.16
C GLY A 92 -16.70 -19.03 12.03
N GLU A 93 -18.01 -19.25 12.08
CA GLU A 93 -18.75 -19.98 11.04
C GLU A 93 -18.75 -19.27 9.66
N MET A 94 -18.54 -17.95 9.64
CA MET A 94 -18.43 -17.17 8.42
C MET A 94 -17.22 -17.61 7.57
N GLY A 95 -16.14 -18.08 8.18
CA GLY A 95 -14.91 -18.47 7.50
C GLY A 95 -15.11 -19.51 6.39
N ALA A 96 -15.92 -20.55 6.65
CA ALA A 96 -16.22 -21.60 5.66
C ALA A 96 -17.02 -21.03 4.48
N VAL A 97 -17.98 -20.15 4.74
CA VAL A 97 -18.80 -19.54 3.70
C VAL A 97 -17.96 -18.61 2.81
N LEU A 98 -17.00 -17.88 3.40
CA LEU A 98 -16.08 -17.04 2.64
C LEU A 98 -15.15 -17.84 1.73
N GLN A 99 -14.66 -19.01 2.20
CA GLN A 99 -13.89 -19.93 1.34
C GLN A 99 -14.71 -20.41 0.13
N ASP A 100 -15.98 -20.69 0.33
CA ASP A 100 -16.87 -21.10 -0.77
C ASP A 100 -17.11 -19.94 -1.76
N ILE A 101 -17.23 -18.69 -1.28
CA ILE A 101 -17.33 -17.49 -2.14
C ILE A 101 -16.06 -17.34 -2.96
N ASP A 102 -14.88 -17.48 -2.33
CA ASP A 102 -13.58 -17.38 -3.01
C ASP A 102 -13.47 -18.46 -4.10
N ALA A 103 -13.82 -19.71 -3.78
CA ALA A 103 -13.76 -20.81 -4.72
C ALA A 103 -14.72 -20.60 -5.91
N ALA A 104 -15.95 -20.13 -5.65
CA ALA A 104 -16.93 -19.80 -6.69
C ALA A 104 -16.43 -18.62 -7.55
N THR A 105 -15.88 -17.59 -6.95
CA THR A 105 -15.33 -16.42 -7.66
C THR A 105 -14.16 -16.80 -8.55
N ALA A 106 -13.23 -17.63 -8.07
CA ALA A 106 -12.12 -18.16 -8.87
C ALA A 106 -12.61 -19.01 -10.04
N GLY A 107 -13.66 -19.83 -9.83
CA GLY A 107 -14.29 -20.62 -10.88
C GLY A 107 -14.97 -19.77 -11.95
N LEU A 108 -15.72 -18.75 -11.55
CA LEU A 108 -16.34 -17.80 -12.47
C LEU A 108 -15.30 -16.99 -13.25
N ASN A 109 -14.17 -16.65 -12.64
CA ASN A 109 -13.03 -16.03 -13.33
C ASN A 109 -12.46 -16.94 -14.42
N ARG A 110 -12.35 -18.25 -14.17
CA ARG A 110 -11.91 -19.21 -15.20
C ARG A 110 -12.89 -19.27 -16.37
N LEU A 111 -14.20 -19.28 -16.10
CA LEU A 111 -15.21 -19.22 -17.17
C LEU A 111 -15.14 -17.91 -17.94
N TYR A 112 -14.99 -16.78 -17.27
CA TYR A 112 -14.81 -15.48 -17.92
C TYR A 112 -13.58 -15.50 -18.86
N ARG A 113 -12.42 -16.00 -18.42
CA ARG A 113 -11.24 -16.14 -19.28
C ARG A 113 -11.50 -17.03 -20.49
N ALA A 114 -12.17 -18.17 -20.31
CA ALA A 114 -12.51 -19.04 -21.43
C ALA A 114 -13.43 -18.33 -22.45
N ILE A 115 -14.36 -17.50 -21.99
CA ILE A 115 -15.23 -16.71 -22.87
C ILE A 115 -14.44 -15.67 -23.62
N ILE A 116 -13.62 -14.86 -22.94
CA ILE A 116 -12.84 -13.79 -23.59
C ILE A 116 -11.76 -14.34 -24.54
N ALA A 117 -11.26 -15.54 -24.32
CA ALA A 117 -10.37 -16.21 -25.26
C ALA A 117 -11.00 -16.40 -26.65
N VAL A 118 -12.33 -16.53 -26.70
CA VAL A 118 -13.10 -16.68 -27.96
C VAL A 118 -13.61 -15.33 -28.48
N THR A 119 -14.09 -14.46 -27.58
CA THR A 119 -14.83 -13.25 -27.93
C THR A 119 -14.01 -11.98 -27.92
N GLY A 120 -12.85 -11.98 -27.24
CA GLY A 120 -12.18 -10.76 -26.83
C GLY A 120 -12.85 -10.11 -25.61
N THR A 121 -12.19 -9.09 -25.06
CA THR A 121 -12.68 -8.35 -23.90
C THR A 121 -13.82 -7.37 -24.22
N SER A 122 -13.99 -7.02 -25.48
CA SER A 122 -15.03 -6.13 -26.01
C SER A 122 -15.69 -6.77 -27.23
N PRO A 123 -16.55 -7.80 -27.04
CA PRO A 123 -17.16 -8.52 -28.14
C PRO A 123 -18.16 -7.68 -28.93
N ASP A 124 -18.28 -7.96 -30.22
CA ASP A 124 -19.36 -7.44 -31.04
C ASP A 124 -20.66 -8.18 -30.67
N ILE A 125 -21.65 -7.44 -30.18
CA ILE A 125 -22.95 -7.98 -29.73
C ILE A 125 -23.80 -8.55 -30.86
N TYR A 126 -23.46 -8.28 -32.11
CA TYR A 126 -24.17 -8.77 -33.30
C TYR A 126 -23.49 -9.99 -33.95
N GLN A 127 -22.31 -10.37 -33.44
CA GLN A 127 -21.59 -11.56 -33.92
C GLN A 127 -21.93 -12.79 -33.09
N SER A 128 -22.19 -13.93 -33.76
CA SER A 128 -22.28 -15.24 -33.11
C SER A 128 -20.89 -15.85 -32.97
N TYR A 129 -20.49 -16.13 -31.73
CA TYR A 129 -19.20 -16.73 -31.38
C TYR A 129 -19.27 -18.23 -31.22
N GLN A 130 -20.48 -18.82 -31.22
CA GLN A 130 -20.74 -20.23 -30.99
C GLN A 130 -20.16 -20.73 -29.64
N LEU A 131 -20.33 -19.93 -28.58
CA LEU A 131 -19.70 -20.15 -27.29
C LEU A 131 -20.03 -21.50 -26.67
N PHE A 132 -21.29 -21.89 -26.65
CA PHE A 132 -21.71 -23.20 -26.11
C PHE A 132 -21.21 -24.41 -26.93
N THR A 133 -20.82 -24.20 -28.19
CA THR A 133 -20.20 -25.22 -29.03
C THR A 133 -18.67 -25.26 -28.83
N ARG A 134 -18.04 -24.09 -28.76
CA ARG A 134 -16.57 -23.96 -28.59
C ARG A 134 -16.11 -24.23 -27.17
N ILE A 135 -16.98 -24.00 -26.19
CA ILE A 135 -16.75 -24.28 -24.77
C ILE A 135 -17.88 -25.21 -24.28
N PRO A 136 -17.80 -26.51 -24.54
CA PRO A 136 -18.93 -27.44 -24.34
C PRO A 136 -19.49 -27.49 -22.92
N GLN A 137 -18.62 -27.25 -21.90
CA GLN A 137 -19.03 -27.31 -20.49
C GLN A 137 -19.50 -25.94 -19.95
N LEU A 138 -19.52 -24.89 -20.76
CA LEU A 138 -19.79 -23.53 -20.29
C LEU A 138 -21.16 -23.42 -19.61
N ARG A 139 -22.22 -23.94 -20.29
CA ARG A 139 -23.58 -23.87 -19.78
C ARG A 139 -23.76 -24.65 -18.48
N ASP A 140 -23.24 -25.88 -18.44
CA ASP A 140 -23.35 -26.75 -17.27
C ASP A 140 -22.56 -26.16 -16.07
N SER A 141 -21.40 -25.57 -16.34
CA SER A 141 -20.62 -24.89 -15.32
C SER A 141 -21.31 -23.64 -14.75
N LEU A 142 -21.94 -22.83 -15.61
CA LEU A 142 -22.73 -21.67 -15.16
C LEU A 142 -23.90 -22.11 -14.27
N LEU A 143 -24.64 -23.19 -14.65
CA LEU A 143 -25.72 -23.73 -13.83
C LEU A 143 -25.21 -24.26 -12.49
N SER A 144 -24.08 -24.96 -12.48
CA SER A 144 -23.45 -25.45 -11.22
C SER A 144 -23.05 -24.29 -10.29
N TYR A 145 -22.47 -23.21 -10.83
CA TYR A 145 -22.14 -22.03 -10.00
C TYR A 145 -23.40 -21.29 -9.54
N GLN A 146 -24.49 -21.30 -10.31
CA GLN A 146 -25.77 -20.75 -9.89
C GLN A 146 -26.30 -21.47 -8.64
N GLU A 147 -26.28 -22.81 -8.63
CA GLU A 147 -26.68 -23.61 -7.47
C GLU A 147 -25.77 -23.36 -6.26
N GLN A 148 -24.44 -23.31 -6.46
CA GLN A 148 -23.48 -23.02 -5.40
C GLN A 148 -23.71 -21.65 -4.79
N LEU A 149 -23.91 -20.61 -5.61
CA LEU A 149 -24.15 -19.25 -5.14
C LEU A 149 -25.50 -19.12 -4.40
N ALA A 150 -26.52 -19.89 -4.80
CA ALA A 150 -27.79 -19.92 -4.10
C ALA A 150 -27.66 -20.54 -2.70
N ASP A 151 -26.88 -21.61 -2.56
CA ASP A 151 -26.56 -22.22 -1.25
C ASP A 151 -25.76 -21.26 -0.38
N ILE A 152 -24.72 -20.64 -0.92
CA ILE A 152 -23.91 -19.63 -0.23
C ILE A 152 -24.79 -18.49 0.29
N LEU A 153 -25.68 -17.95 -0.55
CA LEU A 153 -26.58 -16.87 -0.16
C LEU A 153 -27.55 -17.30 0.95
N ALA A 154 -28.06 -18.53 0.89
CA ALA A 154 -28.94 -19.09 1.93
C ALA A 154 -28.20 -19.20 3.28
N ARG A 155 -26.98 -19.73 3.29
CA ARG A 155 -26.13 -19.82 4.50
C ARG A 155 -25.77 -18.44 5.04
N LEU A 156 -25.39 -17.49 4.19
CA LEU A 156 -25.14 -16.11 4.61
C LEU A 156 -26.39 -15.49 5.24
N THR A 157 -27.55 -15.67 4.63
CA THR A 157 -28.81 -15.12 5.16
C THR A 157 -29.17 -15.76 6.49
N ALA A 158 -28.92 -17.06 6.68
CA ALA A 158 -29.11 -17.73 7.96
C ALA A 158 -28.20 -17.18 9.07
N LEU A 159 -26.94 -16.87 8.74
CA LEU A 159 -25.97 -16.30 9.70
C LEU A 159 -26.23 -14.81 10.01
N THR A 160 -26.78 -14.05 9.07
CA THR A 160 -26.95 -12.59 9.18
C THR A 160 -28.39 -12.17 9.52
N GLY A 161 -29.35 -13.07 9.44
CA GLY A 161 -30.77 -12.82 9.79
C GLY A 161 -31.58 -12.03 8.76
N SER A 162 -30.95 -11.35 7.79
CA SER A 162 -31.62 -10.65 6.69
C SER A 162 -30.61 -10.22 5.64
N GLY A 163 -31.06 -9.91 4.40
CA GLY A 163 -30.18 -9.47 3.33
C GLY A 163 -29.36 -8.24 3.72
N SER A 164 -28.06 -8.43 3.84
CA SER A 164 -27.08 -7.39 4.10
C SER A 164 -26.70 -6.69 2.78
N GLU A 165 -26.33 -5.41 2.83
CA GLU A 165 -25.75 -4.71 1.68
C GLU A 165 -24.54 -5.48 1.08
N ARG A 166 -23.82 -6.21 1.92
CA ARG A 166 -22.66 -7.03 1.54
C ARG A 166 -23.02 -8.29 0.74
N THR A 167 -24.26 -8.79 0.84
CA THR A 167 -24.75 -9.91 0.01
C THR A 167 -25.22 -9.47 -1.37
N ALA A 168 -25.29 -8.16 -1.62
CA ALA A 168 -25.83 -7.61 -2.87
C ALA A 168 -25.06 -8.05 -4.12
N ALA A 169 -23.76 -8.29 -4.03
CA ALA A 169 -22.96 -8.77 -5.16
C ALA A 169 -23.38 -10.18 -5.58
N ILE A 170 -23.55 -11.10 -4.62
CA ILE A 170 -23.99 -12.48 -4.87
C ILE A 170 -25.42 -12.49 -5.39
N THR A 171 -26.31 -11.71 -4.78
CA THR A 171 -27.71 -11.58 -5.22
C THR A 171 -27.81 -11.07 -6.66
N ARG A 172 -26.97 -10.08 -7.03
CA ARG A 172 -26.92 -9.53 -8.39
C ARG A 172 -26.39 -10.57 -9.39
N MET A 173 -25.35 -11.33 -9.01
CA MET A 173 -24.82 -12.41 -9.84
C MET A 173 -25.90 -13.47 -10.09
N LEU A 174 -26.61 -13.94 -9.06
CA LEU A 174 -27.71 -14.91 -9.19
C LEU A 174 -28.81 -14.41 -10.10
N ALA A 175 -29.25 -13.15 -9.93
CA ALA A 175 -30.29 -12.56 -10.79
C ALA A 175 -29.87 -12.46 -12.28
N MET A 176 -28.57 -12.45 -12.55
CA MET A 176 -28.05 -12.42 -13.91
C MET A 176 -27.86 -13.82 -14.50
N MET A 177 -27.58 -14.85 -13.69
CA MET A 177 -27.23 -16.21 -14.14
C MET A 177 -28.28 -16.83 -15.06
N ASP A 178 -29.57 -16.65 -14.79
CA ASP A 178 -30.63 -17.15 -15.66
C ASP A 178 -30.46 -16.67 -17.11
N SER A 179 -30.15 -15.37 -17.26
CA SER A 179 -29.96 -14.78 -18.60
C SER A 179 -28.65 -15.18 -19.26
N LEU A 180 -27.61 -15.52 -18.50
CA LEU A 180 -26.32 -15.99 -19.04
C LEU A 180 -26.41 -17.44 -19.56
N THR A 181 -27.30 -18.23 -18.99
CA THR A 181 -27.53 -19.62 -19.38
C THR A 181 -28.59 -19.80 -20.50
N ASP A 182 -29.45 -18.80 -20.69
CA ASP A 182 -30.54 -18.82 -21.67
C ASP A 182 -30.03 -18.85 -23.11
N SER A 183 -29.18 -17.89 -23.47
CA SER A 183 -28.65 -17.74 -24.82
C SER A 183 -27.27 -17.14 -24.87
N GLU A 184 -26.51 -17.52 -25.90
CA GLU A 184 -25.20 -16.97 -26.21
C GLU A 184 -25.25 -15.43 -26.38
N GLU A 185 -26.30 -14.95 -27.07
CA GLU A 185 -26.48 -13.52 -27.32
C GLU A 185 -26.61 -12.75 -26.00
N GLN A 186 -27.35 -13.25 -25.03
CA GLN A 186 -27.49 -12.62 -23.71
C GLN A 186 -26.17 -12.65 -22.93
N LEU A 187 -25.42 -13.74 -23.02
CA LEU A 187 -24.12 -13.88 -22.39
C LEU A 187 -23.14 -12.85 -22.95
N VAL A 188 -23.04 -12.69 -24.26
CA VAL A 188 -22.19 -11.70 -24.94
C VAL A 188 -22.60 -10.28 -24.56
N ARG A 189 -23.88 -9.96 -24.59
CA ARG A 189 -24.41 -8.63 -24.21
C ARG A 189 -24.13 -8.26 -22.74
N ARG A 190 -24.08 -9.25 -21.84
CA ARG A 190 -23.91 -9.06 -20.41
C ARG A 190 -22.48 -9.34 -19.92
N LEU A 191 -21.53 -9.56 -20.83
CA LEU A 191 -20.17 -9.94 -20.46
C LEU A 191 -19.48 -8.91 -19.56
N SER A 192 -19.70 -7.62 -19.81
CA SER A 192 -19.20 -6.54 -18.93
C SER A 192 -19.83 -6.59 -17.54
N ALA A 193 -21.16 -6.77 -17.46
CA ALA A 193 -21.87 -6.90 -16.20
C ALA A 193 -21.44 -8.16 -15.42
N PHE A 194 -21.19 -9.26 -16.14
CA PHE A 194 -20.67 -10.50 -15.56
C PHE A 194 -19.29 -10.27 -14.91
N LYS A 195 -18.37 -9.64 -15.64
CA LYS A 195 -17.06 -9.20 -15.14
C LYS A 195 -17.19 -8.32 -13.87
N GLU A 196 -18.06 -7.32 -13.91
CA GLU A 196 -18.28 -6.42 -12.77
C GLU A 196 -18.82 -7.16 -11.53
N CYS A 197 -19.73 -8.13 -11.73
CA CYS A 197 -20.25 -8.94 -10.63
C CYS A 197 -19.17 -9.84 -10.03
N ILE A 198 -18.30 -10.47 -10.82
CA ILE A 198 -17.16 -11.26 -10.34
C ILE A 198 -16.25 -10.36 -9.48
N THR A 199 -15.92 -9.17 -9.98
CA THR A 199 -15.10 -8.20 -9.26
C THR A 199 -15.74 -7.77 -7.93
N ALA A 200 -17.05 -7.52 -7.94
CA ALA A 200 -17.80 -7.14 -6.74
C ALA A 200 -17.88 -8.28 -5.71
N MET A 201 -18.01 -9.53 -6.16
CA MET A 201 -18.00 -10.71 -5.28
C MET A 201 -16.67 -10.84 -4.54
N GLY A 202 -15.54 -10.78 -5.22
CA GLY A 202 -14.26 -10.85 -4.57
C GLY A 202 -14.01 -9.67 -3.61
N LYS A 203 -14.49 -8.45 -3.94
CA LYS A 203 -14.45 -7.34 -2.99
C LYS A 203 -15.31 -7.62 -1.75
N SER A 204 -16.47 -8.24 -1.90
CA SER A 204 -17.34 -8.53 -0.75
C SER A 204 -16.69 -9.47 0.27
N VAL A 205 -15.80 -10.36 -0.15
CA VAL A 205 -15.04 -11.23 0.77
C VAL A 205 -14.20 -10.39 1.73
N LEU A 206 -13.51 -9.37 1.22
CA LEU A 206 -12.74 -8.46 2.08
C LEU A 206 -13.62 -7.70 3.06
N ASP A 207 -14.78 -7.24 2.58
CA ASP A 207 -15.75 -6.54 3.43
C ASP A 207 -16.27 -7.44 4.57
N PHE A 208 -16.35 -8.74 4.36
CA PHE A 208 -16.71 -9.72 5.40
C PHE A 208 -15.53 -10.07 6.32
N MET A 209 -14.29 -10.06 5.79
CA MET A 209 -13.08 -10.32 6.59
C MET A 209 -12.76 -9.17 7.54
N ASP A 210 -13.22 -7.95 7.24
CA ASP A 210 -13.08 -6.81 8.14
C ASP A 210 -14.00 -6.98 9.34
N GLN A 211 -13.40 -7.13 10.53
CA GLN A 211 -14.06 -7.44 11.79
C GLN A 211 -13.87 -6.32 12.84
N PRO A 212 -14.31 -5.07 12.53
CA PRO A 212 -14.07 -3.92 13.39
C PRO A 212 -14.84 -4.05 14.70
N LEU A 213 -14.12 -3.92 15.82
CA LEU A 213 -14.67 -3.92 17.15
C LEU A 213 -13.89 -2.93 18.02
N ARG A 214 -14.58 -1.97 18.62
CA ARG A 214 -14.00 -1.06 19.62
C ARG A 214 -14.38 -1.55 20.99
N ILE A 215 -13.41 -1.83 21.85
CA ILE A 215 -13.60 -2.18 23.26
C ILE A 215 -13.06 -1.01 24.07
N ASP A 216 -13.91 -0.45 24.92
CA ASP A 216 -13.54 0.67 25.79
C ASP A 216 -12.97 0.15 27.11
N TYR A 217 -13.68 -0.79 27.76
CA TYR A 217 -13.21 -1.47 28.96
C TYR A 217 -13.84 -2.85 29.11
N ILE A 218 -13.18 -3.66 29.97
CA ILE A 218 -13.64 -4.97 30.37
C ILE A 218 -13.82 -4.94 31.92
N LEU A 219 -14.96 -5.34 32.43
CA LEU A 219 -15.30 -5.39 33.83
C LEU A 219 -15.43 -6.83 34.28
N LEU A 220 -14.86 -7.13 35.45
CA LEU A 220 -15.14 -8.37 36.18
C LEU A 220 -16.40 -8.20 37.03
N ALA A 221 -17.37 -9.06 36.82
CA ALA A 221 -18.58 -9.09 37.61
C ALA A 221 -18.77 -10.45 38.25
N GLY A 222 -19.10 -10.44 39.53
CA GLY A 222 -19.56 -11.63 40.29
C GLY A 222 -21.02 -11.96 39.99
N ARG A 223 -21.76 -12.38 41.05
CA ARG A 223 -23.19 -12.74 40.93
C ARG A 223 -24.09 -11.54 40.60
N GLU A 224 -23.74 -10.35 41.06
CA GLU A 224 -24.51 -9.13 40.81
C GLU A 224 -23.84 -8.34 39.67
N LEU A 225 -24.65 -7.89 38.69
CA LEU A 225 -24.20 -6.98 37.66
C LEU A 225 -24.45 -5.54 38.12
N PRO A 226 -23.44 -4.67 38.16
CA PRO A 226 -23.66 -3.28 38.47
C PRO A 226 -24.53 -2.63 37.39
N ALA A 227 -25.39 -1.67 37.79
CA ALA A 227 -26.18 -0.88 36.85
C ALA A 227 -25.25 0.10 36.12
N LEU A 228 -24.82 -0.28 34.92
CA LEU A 228 -23.91 0.50 34.08
C LEU A 228 -24.69 1.21 32.95
N GLN A 229 -24.38 2.47 32.69
CA GLN A 229 -24.95 3.22 31.58
C GLN A 229 -24.01 3.14 30.37
N ALA A 230 -24.51 2.65 29.23
CA ALA A 230 -23.74 2.50 28.02
C ALA A 230 -23.31 3.85 27.40
N GLU A 231 -24.16 4.88 27.55
CA GLU A 231 -23.91 6.25 27.04
C GLU A 231 -24.17 7.28 28.14
N GLY A 232 -23.45 8.43 28.07
CA GLY A 232 -23.65 9.54 28.99
C GLY A 232 -25.01 10.23 28.79
N ASN A 233 -25.56 10.83 29.84
CA ASN A 233 -26.80 11.61 29.79
C ASN A 233 -26.65 12.81 28.83
N PHE A 234 -27.76 13.26 28.23
CA PHE A 234 -27.82 14.39 27.28
C PHE A 234 -27.06 15.63 27.78
N LEU A 235 -27.14 15.96 29.07
CA LEU A 235 -26.42 17.09 29.68
C LEU A 235 -24.90 16.87 29.73
N GLN A 236 -24.44 15.65 29.93
CA GLN A 236 -23.01 15.30 29.89
C GLN A 236 -22.48 15.38 28.47
N ASN A 237 -23.23 14.91 27.47
CA ASN A 237 -22.88 15.01 26.06
C ASN A 237 -22.89 16.47 25.57
N LEU A 238 -23.82 17.30 26.04
CA LEU A 238 -23.86 18.74 25.72
C LEU A 238 -22.64 19.47 26.32
N ARG A 239 -22.30 19.16 27.59
CA ARG A 239 -21.10 19.72 28.25
C ARG A 239 -19.82 19.28 27.55
N HIS A 240 -19.71 18.01 27.17
CA HIS A 240 -18.56 17.51 26.43
C HIS A 240 -18.48 18.15 25.04
N GLY A 241 -19.61 18.27 24.31
CA GLY A 241 -19.68 18.96 23.03
C GLY A 241 -19.27 20.43 23.11
N PHE A 242 -19.69 21.13 24.16
CA PHE A 242 -19.32 22.52 24.40
C PHE A 242 -17.83 22.67 24.76
N LEU A 243 -17.29 21.79 25.61
CA LEU A 243 -15.85 21.78 25.93
C LEU A 243 -14.99 21.40 24.72
N SER A 244 -15.44 20.45 23.91
CA SER A 244 -14.77 20.08 22.65
C SER A 244 -14.83 21.20 21.63
N PHE A 245 -15.94 21.95 21.55
CA PHE A 245 -16.07 23.14 20.71
C PHE A 245 -15.11 24.24 21.14
N ILE A 246 -15.00 24.55 22.43
CA ILE A 246 -14.01 25.51 22.94
C ILE A 246 -12.59 24.99 22.68
N GLY A 247 -12.33 23.71 22.95
CA GLY A 247 -11.04 23.07 22.69
C GLY A 247 -10.62 23.13 21.21
N SER A 248 -11.58 23.12 20.29
CA SER A 248 -11.27 23.24 18.84
C SER A 248 -10.71 24.61 18.44
N PHE A 249 -10.91 25.65 19.25
CA PHE A 249 -10.34 26.99 19.03
C PHE A 249 -9.04 27.22 19.80
N THR A 250 -8.81 26.45 20.87
CA THR A 250 -7.64 26.64 21.76
C THR A 250 -6.54 25.59 21.54
N ASN A 251 -6.90 24.41 21.04
CA ASN A 251 -5.94 23.35 20.79
C ASN A 251 -5.58 23.29 19.30
N ASP A 252 -4.31 23.42 18.99
CA ASP A 252 -3.81 23.13 17.64
C ASP A 252 -3.75 21.61 17.44
N TYR A 253 -4.77 21.03 16.83
CA TYR A 253 -4.87 19.59 16.57
C TYR A 253 -3.81 19.06 15.59
N ASN A 254 -3.02 19.94 14.99
CA ASN A 254 -1.90 19.57 14.12
C ASN A 254 -0.58 19.41 14.91
N VAL A 255 -0.57 19.79 16.19
CA VAL A 255 0.56 19.61 17.11
C VAL A 255 0.15 18.61 18.19
N ALA A 256 0.89 17.54 18.32
CA ALA A 256 0.63 16.52 19.35
C ALA A 256 1.39 16.84 20.63
N ASP A 257 0.79 16.54 21.78
CA ASP A 257 1.42 16.72 23.09
C ASP A 257 2.66 15.82 23.25
N SER A 258 3.73 16.38 23.83
CA SER A 258 4.96 15.66 24.15
C SER A 258 4.80 14.80 25.42
N ALA A 259 5.51 13.68 25.48
CA ALA A 259 5.61 12.86 26.70
C ALA A 259 6.38 13.56 27.84
N LEU A 260 7.24 14.53 27.49
CA LEU A 260 8.01 15.31 28.47
C LEU A 260 7.21 16.53 28.95
N SER A 261 7.21 16.78 30.26
CA SER A 261 6.49 17.91 30.84
C SER A 261 7.13 19.26 30.43
N ASP A 262 6.30 20.31 30.31
CA ASP A 262 6.76 21.65 29.94
C ASP A 262 7.74 22.30 30.95
N SER A 263 7.86 21.70 32.11
CA SER A 263 8.75 22.19 33.19
C SER A 263 10.21 21.74 33.06
N GLN A 264 10.54 20.86 32.09
CA GLN A 264 11.91 20.42 31.88
C GLN A 264 12.60 21.29 30.82
N GLU A 265 13.77 21.84 31.15
CA GLU A 265 14.69 22.52 30.19
C GLU A 265 15.37 21.45 29.32
N VAL A 266 14.66 20.94 28.31
CA VAL A 266 15.17 19.98 27.34
C VAL A 266 15.17 20.60 25.95
N PRO A 267 16.09 20.18 25.04
CA PRO A 267 16.05 20.63 23.66
C PRO A 267 14.70 20.31 23.00
N VAL A 268 14.18 21.24 22.22
CA VAL A 268 12.91 21.11 21.51
C VAL A 268 13.18 21.19 20.02
N ILE A 269 12.72 20.19 19.28
CA ILE A 269 12.80 20.13 17.82
C ILE A 269 11.42 20.12 17.18
N ASP A 270 11.28 20.83 16.06
CA ASP A 270 10.08 20.79 15.23
C ASP A 270 10.27 19.76 14.11
N VAL A 271 9.39 18.75 14.06
CA VAL A 271 9.41 17.70 13.05
C VAL A 271 8.15 17.78 12.21
N TRP A 272 8.33 17.91 10.89
CA TRP A 272 7.20 18.00 9.95
C TRP A 272 7.11 16.79 9.05
N LEU A 273 5.86 16.35 8.78
CA LEU A 273 5.55 15.31 7.82
C LEU A 273 4.28 15.68 7.02
N SER A 274 4.15 15.10 5.82
CA SER A 274 3.03 15.41 4.91
C SER A 274 2.20 14.17 4.54
N THR A 275 2.12 13.18 5.43
CA THR A 275 1.42 11.92 5.23
C THR A 275 0.03 11.90 5.85
N GLY A 276 -0.64 10.75 5.88
CA GLY A 276 -1.98 10.63 6.45
C GLY A 276 -2.02 10.73 7.98
N ARG A 277 -3.23 10.91 8.54
CA ARG A 277 -3.43 11.01 9.99
C ARG A 277 -3.09 9.73 10.75
N ASP A 278 -3.27 8.57 10.13
CA ASP A 278 -2.96 7.29 10.76
C ASP A 278 -1.44 7.16 10.94
N GLN A 279 -0.66 7.49 9.91
CA GLN A 279 0.79 7.55 9.96
C GLN A 279 1.26 8.53 11.05
N PHE A 280 0.68 9.74 11.07
CA PHE A 280 0.98 10.74 12.09
C PHE A 280 0.77 10.20 13.51
N SER A 281 -0.37 9.53 13.75
CA SER A 281 -0.72 8.98 15.07
C SER A 281 0.24 7.89 15.53
N VAL A 282 0.66 7.00 14.61
CA VAL A 282 1.64 5.94 14.88
C VAL A 282 3.02 6.54 15.16
N ILE A 283 3.50 7.46 14.33
CA ILE A 283 4.80 8.12 14.52
C ILE A 283 4.83 8.86 15.86
N ARG A 284 3.73 9.57 16.19
CA ARG A 284 3.63 10.28 17.46
C ARG A 284 3.74 9.35 18.67
N ARG A 285 3.06 8.22 18.62
CA ARG A 285 3.14 7.20 19.68
C ARG A 285 4.56 6.68 19.84
N LEU A 286 5.23 6.30 18.74
CA LEU A 286 6.60 5.82 18.78
C LEU A 286 7.58 6.87 19.32
N ILE A 287 7.39 8.16 19.00
CA ILE A 287 8.18 9.26 19.55
C ILE A 287 8.03 9.32 21.07
N ASN A 288 6.79 9.29 21.57
CA ASN A 288 6.50 9.38 23.01
C ASN A 288 7.03 8.16 23.78
N GLU A 289 6.86 6.97 23.24
CA GLU A 289 7.20 5.71 23.90
C GLU A 289 8.71 5.43 23.93
N SER A 290 9.45 5.89 22.91
CA SER A 290 10.86 5.53 22.80
C SER A 290 11.80 6.72 22.68
N PHE A 291 11.60 7.64 21.74
CA PHE A 291 12.56 8.69 21.47
C PHE A 291 12.67 9.74 22.58
N GLU A 292 11.55 10.38 22.94
CA GLU A 292 11.57 11.48 23.92
C GLU A 292 12.12 11.03 25.28
N THR A 293 11.74 9.84 25.73
CA THR A 293 12.17 9.28 27.02
C THR A 293 13.65 8.87 27.03
N GLN A 294 14.19 8.39 25.91
CA GLN A 294 15.57 7.92 25.82
C GLN A 294 16.53 9.05 25.49
N ALA A 295 16.17 9.94 24.56
CA ALA A 295 17.02 11.02 24.09
C ALA A 295 16.95 12.29 24.97
N GLY A 296 15.90 12.44 25.79
CA GLY A 296 15.66 13.68 26.54
C GLY A 296 15.45 14.90 25.63
N VAL A 297 14.86 14.68 24.46
CA VAL A 297 14.55 15.71 23.46
C VAL A 297 13.06 15.75 23.24
N ARG A 298 12.46 16.91 23.35
CA ARG A 298 11.03 17.11 23.06
C ARG A 298 10.81 17.28 21.57
N VAL A 299 9.75 16.65 21.04
CA VAL A 299 9.40 16.68 19.61
C VAL A 299 8.04 17.32 19.38
N ASN A 300 8.02 18.46 18.70
CA ASN A 300 6.80 19.06 18.18
C ASN A 300 6.52 18.47 16.79
N LEU A 301 5.76 17.38 16.74
CA LEU A 301 5.38 16.75 15.48
C LEU A 301 4.21 17.50 14.86
N ARG A 302 4.33 17.88 13.57
CA ARG A 302 3.28 18.58 12.83
C ARG A 302 2.95 17.89 11.51
N LEU A 303 1.67 17.76 11.25
CA LEU A 303 1.16 17.32 9.95
C LEU A 303 0.95 18.56 9.07
N ILE A 304 1.60 18.59 7.91
CA ILE A 304 1.56 19.72 6.98
C ILE A 304 1.16 19.26 5.56
N ASN A 305 0.82 20.22 4.69
CA ASN A 305 0.85 19.99 3.25
C ASN A 305 2.30 20.14 2.74
N ALA A 306 2.78 19.25 1.89
CA ALA A 306 4.14 19.27 1.34
C ALA A 306 4.53 20.60 0.70
N ASP A 307 3.58 21.28 0.04
CA ASP A 307 3.80 22.55 -0.65
C ASP A 307 4.23 23.69 0.27
N VAL A 308 3.95 23.62 1.58
CA VAL A 308 4.33 24.69 2.53
C VAL A 308 5.74 24.54 3.06
N LEU A 309 6.40 23.39 2.86
CA LEU A 309 7.72 23.12 3.44
C LEU A 309 8.80 24.12 2.94
N LEU A 310 8.92 24.29 1.62
CA LEU A 310 9.91 25.16 1.01
C LEU A 310 9.68 26.65 1.35
N PRO A 311 8.47 27.23 1.14
CA PRO A 311 8.21 28.62 1.52
C PRO A 311 8.43 28.90 3.00
N SER A 312 8.02 27.98 3.87
CA SER A 312 8.20 28.14 5.33
C SER A 312 9.68 28.14 5.72
N THR A 313 10.51 27.33 5.06
CA THR A 313 11.96 27.29 5.29
C THR A 313 12.60 28.65 4.97
N PHE A 314 12.26 29.25 3.82
CA PHE A 314 12.82 30.55 3.42
C PHE A 314 12.34 31.72 4.29
N THR A 315 11.14 31.62 4.86
CA THR A 315 10.64 32.63 5.82
C THR A 315 11.18 32.42 7.24
N GLY A 316 12.05 31.43 7.46
CA GLY A 316 12.61 31.08 8.76
C GLY A 316 11.62 30.43 9.73
N ARG A 317 10.50 29.93 9.23
CA ARG A 317 9.46 29.23 10.00
C ARG A 317 9.39 27.72 9.68
N GLY A 318 10.42 27.21 8.99
CA GLY A 318 10.54 25.78 8.67
C GLY A 318 10.83 24.90 9.88
N PRO A 319 10.73 23.57 9.74
CA PRO A 319 11.04 22.62 10.80
C PRO A 319 12.55 22.48 11.04
N ASP A 320 12.93 21.78 12.10
CA ASP A 320 14.28 21.26 12.29
C ASP A 320 14.51 20.02 11.43
N VAL A 321 13.50 19.14 11.37
CA VAL A 321 13.53 17.89 10.61
C VAL A 321 12.27 17.78 9.75
N ALA A 322 12.44 17.40 8.49
CA ALA A 322 11.36 16.99 7.59
C ALA A 322 11.49 15.49 7.28
N ILE A 323 10.46 14.72 7.54
CA ILE A 323 10.43 13.26 7.32
C ILE A 323 9.38 12.87 6.29
N GLN A 324 9.58 11.72 5.65
CA GLN A 324 8.68 11.17 4.61
C GLN A 324 8.41 12.19 3.49
N ILE A 325 9.46 12.81 2.99
CA ILE A 325 9.40 13.74 1.85
C ILE A 325 9.91 13.08 0.56
N GLY A 326 9.60 13.64 -0.60
CA GLY A 326 10.05 13.10 -1.90
C GLY A 326 11.56 13.21 -2.10
N ASN A 327 12.12 12.28 -2.87
CA ASN A 327 13.56 12.16 -3.13
C ASN A 327 14.19 13.38 -3.84
N THR A 328 13.40 14.19 -4.53
CA THR A 328 13.89 15.41 -5.19
C THR A 328 14.08 16.59 -4.23
N ALA A 329 13.43 16.54 -3.05
CA ALA A 329 13.45 17.66 -2.11
C ALA A 329 14.84 17.92 -1.51
N PRO A 330 15.62 16.93 -1.01
CA PRO A 330 16.88 17.19 -0.33
C PRO A 330 17.90 17.95 -1.17
N VAL A 331 18.11 17.53 -2.43
CA VAL A 331 19.04 18.23 -3.34
C VAL A 331 18.48 19.59 -3.74
N ASN A 332 17.16 19.72 -3.92
CA ASN A 332 16.51 21.01 -4.14
C ASN A 332 16.73 22.01 -2.99
N PHE A 333 16.76 21.54 -1.76
CA PHE A 333 17.10 22.35 -0.60
C PHE A 333 18.62 22.60 -0.50
N ALA A 334 19.45 21.61 -0.87
CA ALA A 334 20.88 21.68 -0.79
C ALA A 334 21.48 22.80 -1.66
N PHE A 335 21.14 22.83 -2.96
CA PHE A 335 21.68 23.87 -3.84
C PHE A 335 21.13 25.28 -3.55
N ARG A 336 20.05 25.39 -2.76
CA ARG A 336 19.57 26.65 -2.19
C ARG A 336 20.19 26.97 -0.82
N GLY A 337 21.13 26.15 -0.34
CA GLY A 337 21.77 26.32 0.98
C GLY A 337 20.82 26.07 2.16
N ALA A 338 19.69 25.40 1.95
CA ALA A 338 18.64 25.21 2.96
C ALA A 338 18.66 23.83 3.63
N ALA A 339 19.33 22.83 3.05
CA ALA A 339 19.55 21.53 3.68
C ALA A 339 20.87 21.48 4.45
N TYR A 340 20.91 20.75 5.55
CA TYR A 340 22.11 20.53 6.35
C TYR A 340 22.89 19.33 5.81
N ASP A 341 24.21 19.47 5.61
CA ASP A 341 25.06 18.36 5.17
C ASP A 341 25.28 17.36 6.31
N LEU A 342 24.74 16.16 6.15
CA LEU A 342 24.80 15.12 7.16
C LEU A 342 26.22 14.55 7.35
N LYS A 343 27.11 14.71 6.36
CA LYS A 343 28.53 14.31 6.48
C LYS A 343 29.28 15.12 7.52
N ALA A 344 28.73 16.25 8.01
CA ALA A 344 29.28 17.01 9.11
C ALA A 344 29.21 16.29 10.47
N PHE A 345 28.36 15.23 10.59
CA PHE A 345 28.25 14.44 11.80
C PHE A 345 29.30 13.30 11.83
N PRO A 346 29.98 13.09 12.98
CA PRO A 346 31.08 12.11 13.08
C PRO A 346 30.65 10.66 12.77
N ASP A 347 29.43 10.30 13.10
CA ASP A 347 28.85 8.96 12.97
C ASP A 347 27.98 8.78 11.69
N TYR A 348 28.06 9.76 10.76
CA TYR A 348 27.33 9.68 9.49
C TYR A 348 27.64 8.40 8.71
N ALA A 349 28.91 8.01 8.60
CA ALA A 349 29.31 6.84 7.80
C ALA A 349 28.71 5.53 8.33
N GLU A 350 28.64 5.38 9.66
CA GLU A 350 27.99 4.25 10.31
C GLU A 350 26.49 4.23 10.06
N THR A 351 25.84 5.40 10.14
CA THR A 351 24.41 5.53 9.87
C THR A 351 24.10 5.25 8.40
N ALA A 352 24.87 5.80 7.46
CA ALA A 352 24.67 5.60 6.02
C ALA A 352 24.88 4.15 5.58
N ALA A 353 25.74 3.39 6.27
CA ALA A 353 25.99 1.97 5.98
C ALA A 353 24.76 1.06 6.24
N GLN A 354 23.72 1.54 6.89
CA GLN A 354 22.46 0.82 7.11
C GLN A 354 21.56 0.78 5.87
N PHE A 355 21.92 1.49 4.80
CA PHE A 355 21.13 1.62 3.57
C PHE A 355 21.92 1.14 2.35
N LEU A 356 21.17 0.73 1.31
CA LEU A 356 21.78 0.46 0.01
C LEU A 356 22.39 1.74 -0.58
N PRO A 357 23.60 1.68 -1.19
CA PRO A 357 24.16 2.82 -1.92
C PRO A 357 23.18 3.41 -2.94
N ALA A 358 22.44 2.57 -3.66
CA ALA A 358 21.41 2.98 -4.59
C ALA A 358 20.27 3.80 -3.95
N ALA A 359 19.92 3.52 -2.69
CA ALA A 359 18.90 4.29 -1.96
C ALA A 359 19.41 5.66 -1.50
N MET A 360 20.73 5.82 -1.34
CA MET A 360 21.37 7.06 -0.93
C MET A 360 21.67 8.01 -2.11
N GLU A 361 21.76 7.49 -3.33
CA GLU A 361 22.22 8.22 -4.53
C GLU A 361 21.47 9.54 -4.77
N SER A 362 20.14 9.53 -4.59
CA SER A 362 19.29 10.72 -4.80
C SER A 362 19.60 11.88 -3.84
N PHE A 363 20.42 11.69 -2.81
CA PHE A 363 20.66 12.66 -1.75
C PHE A 363 22.07 13.23 -1.76
N TYR A 364 22.93 12.78 -2.66
CA TYR A 364 24.25 13.32 -2.85
C TYR A 364 24.25 14.52 -3.80
N TYR A 365 24.95 15.57 -3.39
CA TYR A 365 25.15 16.76 -4.18
C TYR A 365 26.47 17.46 -3.77
N GLU A 366 27.33 17.77 -4.74
CA GLU A 366 28.63 18.44 -4.52
C GLU A 366 29.45 17.88 -3.36
N GLY A 367 29.51 16.55 -3.27
CA GLY A 367 30.28 15.85 -2.23
C GLY A 367 29.61 15.78 -0.85
N GLY A 368 28.52 16.51 -0.60
CA GLY A 368 27.66 16.41 0.59
C GLY A 368 26.61 15.32 0.51
N CYS A 369 25.95 15.02 1.62
CA CYS A 369 24.77 14.17 1.71
C CYS A 369 23.67 14.86 2.53
N TYR A 370 22.48 15.02 1.99
CA TYR A 370 21.48 15.93 2.52
C TYR A 370 20.21 15.26 3.05
N ALA A 371 20.14 13.94 3.00
CA ALA A 371 19.05 13.16 3.60
C ALA A 371 19.46 11.72 3.89
N LEU A 372 18.63 11.02 4.69
CA LEU A 372 18.62 9.56 4.80
C LEU A 372 17.33 9.03 4.20
N PRO A 373 17.35 7.85 3.54
CA PRO A 373 16.14 7.23 3.02
C PRO A 373 15.30 6.65 4.16
N ASP A 374 14.01 6.86 4.12
CA ASP A 374 13.04 6.22 5.03
C ASP A 374 12.11 5.24 4.32
N GLN A 375 11.95 5.39 3.02
CA GLN A 375 11.20 4.46 2.16
C GLN A 375 12.03 4.09 0.93
N MET A 376 11.78 2.87 0.40
CA MET A 376 12.39 2.37 -0.82
C MET A 376 11.39 1.55 -1.62
N SER A 377 11.25 1.85 -2.91
CA SER A 377 10.48 1.06 -3.86
C SER A 377 11.21 0.91 -5.18
N PHE A 378 10.86 -0.11 -5.94
CA PHE A 378 11.45 -0.40 -7.25
C PHE A 378 10.48 -1.23 -8.08
N PRO A 379 10.60 -1.25 -9.42
CA PRO A 379 9.77 -2.09 -10.25
C PRO A 379 10.10 -3.56 -10.06
N VAL A 380 9.06 -4.39 -10.10
CA VAL A 380 9.14 -5.86 -10.11
C VAL A 380 8.19 -6.41 -11.16
N MET A 381 8.38 -7.65 -11.57
CA MET A 381 7.45 -8.32 -12.47
C MET A 381 6.47 -9.17 -11.66
N PHE A 382 5.17 -8.87 -11.81
CA PHE A 382 4.07 -9.71 -11.31
C PHE A 382 3.63 -10.67 -12.41
N TYR A 383 3.36 -11.93 -12.04
CA TYR A 383 2.89 -12.93 -13.00
C TYR A 383 1.87 -13.89 -12.38
N ARG A 384 0.92 -14.37 -13.20
CA ARG A 384 -0.10 -15.36 -12.82
C ARG A 384 0.46 -16.76 -13.02
N LYS A 385 0.75 -17.46 -11.90
CA LYS A 385 1.28 -18.83 -11.87
C LYS A 385 0.32 -19.82 -12.54
N ASP A 386 -0.96 -19.72 -12.21
CA ASP A 386 -2.02 -20.57 -12.75
C ASP A 386 -2.14 -20.44 -14.27
N ILE A 387 -2.17 -19.22 -14.80
CA ILE A 387 -2.32 -18.95 -16.23
C ILE A 387 -1.09 -19.39 -17.02
N LEU A 388 0.11 -19.04 -16.56
CA LEU A 388 1.34 -19.47 -17.23
C LEU A 388 1.48 -21.00 -17.24
N SER A 389 1.11 -21.67 -16.13
CA SER A 389 1.09 -23.12 -16.04
C SER A 389 0.07 -23.73 -17.00
N GLU A 390 -1.17 -23.19 -17.04
CA GLU A 390 -2.23 -23.64 -17.95
C GLU A 390 -1.82 -23.55 -19.42
N LEU A 391 -1.15 -22.45 -19.79
CA LEU A 391 -0.65 -22.23 -21.15
C LEU A 391 0.72 -22.84 -21.44
N SER A 392 1.35 -23.50 -20.44
CA SER A 392 2.71 -24.03 -20.52
C SER A 392 3.76 -22.99 -20.95
N LEU A 393 3.60 -21.73 -20.48
CA LEU A 393 4.50 -20.63 -20.76
C LEU A 393 5.49 -20.43 -19.60
N PRO A 394 6.78 -20.15 -19.90
CA PRO A 394 7.77 -19.84 -18.87
C PRO A 394 7.59 -18.43 -18.30
N VAL A 395 8.10 -18.20 -17.10
CA VAL A 395 8.30 -16.85 -16.58
C VAL A 395 9.48 -16.22 -17.34
N PRO A 396 9.32 -15.04 -17.98
CA PRO A 396 10.38 -14.43 -18.79
C PRO A 396 11.53 -13.92 -17.92
N GLU A 397 12.77 -14.26 -18.30
CA GLU A 397 13.97 -13.78 -17.62
C GLU A 397 14.61 -12.59 -18.32
N THR A 398 14.40 -12.48 -19.63
CA THR A 398 14.92 -11.40 -20.46
C THR A 398 13.80 -10.63 -21.16
N TRP A 399 14.09 -9.44 -21.66
CA TRP A 399 13.13 -8.68 -22.46
C TRP A 399 12.78 -9.36 -23.78
N GLU A 400 13.70 -10.16 -24.33
CA GLU A 400 13.46 -10.98 -25.51
C GLU A 400 12.42 -12.06 -25.20
N ASP A 401 12.54 -12.74 -24.04
CA ASP A 401 11.55 -13.72 -23.57
C ASP A 401 10.20 -13.05 -23.32
N PHE A 402 10.19 -11.86 -22.71
CA PHE A 402 8.96 -11.09 -22.47
C PHE A 402 8.24 -10.73 -23.77
N ILE A 403 8.98 -10.27 -24.79
CA ILE A 403 8.42 -9.94 -26.10
C ILE A 403 7.91 -11.20 -26.81
N ALA A 404 8.60 -12.33 -26.65
CA ALA A 404 8.20 -13.61 -27.27
C ALA A 404 6.84 -14.12 -26.73
N LEU A 405 6.45 -13.73 -25.52
CA LEU A 405 5.15 -14.09 -24.94
C LEU A 405 3.97 -13.29 -25.53
N ILE A 406 4.23 -12.13 -26.16
CA ILE A 406 3.16 -11.26 -26.71
C ILE A 406 2.23 -12.04 -27.66
N PRO A 407 2.70 -12.68 -28.75
CA PRO A 407 1.82 -13.39 -29.68
C PRO A 407 1.14 -14.59 -29.02
N GLU A 408 1.79 -15.26 -28.06
CA GLU A 408 1.22 -16.42 -27.37
C GLU A 408 0.02 -16.02 -26.52
N LEU A 409 0.13 -14.92 -25.76
CA LEU A 409 -0.95 -14.41 -24.93
C LEU A 409 -2.08 -13.75 -25.76
N GLN A 410 -1.74 -13.07 -26.84
CA GLN A 410 -2.71 -12.46 -27.75
C GLN A 410 -3.67 -13.48 -28.39
N ARG A 411 -3.23 -14.73 -28.59
CA ARG A 411 -4.11 -15.83 -29.06
C ARG A 411 -5.31 -16.09 -28.11
N TYR A 412 -5.14 -15.73 -26.84
CA TYR A 412 -6.16 -15.89 -25.79
C TYR A 412 -6.79 -14.54 -25.40
N ASN A 413 -6.58 -13.49 -26.21
CA ASN A 413 -6.99 -12.12 -25.91
C ASN A 413 -6.46 -11.60 -24.58
N MET A 414 -5.29 -12.08 -24.19
CA MET A 414 -4.54 -11.59 -23.03
C MET A 414 -3.43 -10.63 -23.46
N GLU A 415 -3.06 -9.73 -22.58
CA GLU A 415 -2.05 -8.70 -22.83
C GLU A 415 -0.95 -8.73 -21.78
N LEU A 416 0.21 -8.18 -22.11
CA LEU A 416 1.27 -7.84 -21.16
C LEU A 416 1.15 -6.37 -20.80
N TYR A 417 1.69 -5.98 -19.65
CA TYR A 417 1.67 -4.60 -19.20
C TYR A 417 3.02 -4.11 -18.71
N LEU A 418 3.35 -2.90 -19.12
CA LEU A 418 4.48 -2.13 -18.61
C LEU A 418 3.93 -0.84 -18.01
N ASP A 419 4.26 -0.56 -16.75
CA ASP A 419 3.73 0.62 -16.07
C ASP A 419 4.22 1.90 -16.74
N THR A 420 3.28 2.71 -17.20
CA THR A 420 3.55 4.03 -17.77
C THR A 420 3.37 5.14 -16.74
N ALA A 421 2.67 4.84 -15.65
CA ALA A 421 2.47 5.81 -14.59
C ALA A 421 3.77 6.03 -13.81
N PRO A 422 4.03 7.26 -13.37
CA PRO A 422 5.05 7.49 -12.36
C PRO A 422 4.65 6.72 -11.09
N PRO A 423 5.62 6.19 -10.30
CA PRO A 423 5.33 5.45 -9.08
C PRO A 423 4.41 6.27 -8.16
N SER A 424 3.16 5.82 -8.06
CA SER A 424 2.06 6.63 -7.51
C SER A 424 2.07 6.75 -5.98
N THR A 425 2.86 5.93 -5.29
CA THR A 425 2.79 5.79 -3.83
C THR A 425 3.88 6.52 -3.08
N LEU A 426 5.11 6.59 -3.61
CA LEU A 426 6.22 7.26 -2.93
C LEU A 426 6.53 8.67 -3.44
N GLY A 427 6.19 8.98 -4.68
CA GLY A 427 6.63 10.21 -5.32
C GLY A 427 5.55 11.28 -5.51
N ALA A 428 4.33 10.90 -5.85
CA ALA A 428 3.29 11.87 -6.24
C ALA A 428 2.72 12.66 -5.06
N ALA A 429 2.59 12.02 -3.89
CA ALA A 429 2.10 12.70 -2.68
C ALA A 429 3.16 13.58 -2.01
N LEU A 430 4.44 13.36 -2.33
CA LEU A 430 5.57 13.97 -1.66
C LEU A 430 6.44 14.82 -2.59
N SER A 431 6.13 14.85 -3.91
CA SER A 431 6.88 15.66 -4.85
C SER A 431 6.57 17.14 -4.64
N MET A 432 7.60 17.93 -4.42
CA MET A 432 7.49 19.38 -4.31
C MET A 432 7.21 19.98 -5.69
N GLY A 433 6.07 20.62 -5.83
CA GLY A 433 5.70 21.33 -7.05
C GLY A 433 5.34 20.37 -8.21
N ASN A 434 5.56 20.83 -9.45
CA ASN A 434 5.21 20.12 -10.68
C ASN A 434 6.22 19.02 -11.10
N SER A 435 6.97 18.41 -10.17
CA SER A 435 7.87 17.32 -10.53
C SER A 435 7.09 16.05 -10.82
N VAL A 436 7.36 15.45 -11.98
CA VAL A 436 6.83 14.14 -12.37
C VAL A 436 7.97 13.14 -12.27
N PRO A 437 7.83 12.03 -11.53
CA PRO A 437 8.85 11.00 -11.48
C PRO A 437 9.18 10.45 -12.87
N ILE A 438 10.43 10.05 -13.07
CA ILE A 438 10.86 9.42 -14.32
C ILE A 438 10.31 8.00 -14.37
N ASN A 439 9.84 7.56 -15.55
CA ASN A 439 9.29 6.22 -15.73
C ASN A 439 10.34 5.14 -15.39
N THR A 440 9.97 4.21 -14.51
CA THR A 440 10.88 3.18 -13.98
C THR A 440 11.20 2.07 -14.97
N VAL A 441 10.29 1.76 -15.90
CA VAL A 441 10.52 0.77 -16.98
C VAL A 441 11.55 1.31 -17.98
N PHE A 442 11.40 2.57 -18.37
CA PHE A 442 12.39 3.25 -19.21
C PHE A 442 13.76 3.30 -18.53
N LEU A 443 13.82 3.71 -17.25
CA LEU A 443 15.08 3.75 -16.49
C LEU A 443 15.71 2.36 -16.36
N SER A 444 14.91 1.31 -16.13
CA SER A 444 15.43 -0.05 -16.10
C SER A 444 16.13 -0.40 -17.40
N ARG A 445 15.52 -0.10 -18.53
CA ARG A 445 16.14 -0.37 -19.83
C ARG A 445 17.39 0.48 -20.07
N LEU A 446 17.37 1.76 -19.69
CA LEU A 446 18.52 2.66 -19.79
C LEU A 446 19.72 2.10 -18.99
N PHE A 447 19.50 1.76 -17.72
CA PHE A 447 20.54 1.26 -16.83
C PHE A 447 21.07 -0.12 -17.23
N GLN A 448 20.23 -1.01 -17.74
CA GLN A 448 20.62 -2.32 -18.25
C GLN A 448 21.50 -2.23 -19.50
N GLN A 449 21.46 -1.10 -20.22
CA GLN A 449 22.33 -0.81 -21.35
C GLN A 449 23.59 -0.02 -20.96
N GLY A 450 23.83 0.18 -19.66
CA GLY A 450 24.95 0.99 -19.16
C GLY A 450 24.77 2.49 -19.38
N GLY A 451 23.53 2.95 -19.69
CA GLY A 451 23.24 4.37 -19.84
C GLY A 451 23.12 5.09 -18.50
N GLU A 452 23.40 6.38 -18.51
CA GLU A 452 23.28 7.30 -17.38
C GLU A 452 22.24 8.38 -17.69
N LEU A 453 21.63 8.95 -16.63
CA LEU A 453 20.60 9.97 -16.79
C LEU A 453 21.18 11.36 -17.01
N TYR A 454 22.27 11.67 -16.31
CA TYR A 454 22.98 12.95 -16.39
C TYR A 454 24.48 12.73 -16.56
N SER A 455 25.19 13.76 -17.00
CA SER A 455 26.64 13.79 -17.01
C SER A 455 27.20 13.68 -15.57
N GLU A 456 28.46 13.30 -15.45
CA GLU A 456 29.15 13.15 -14.16
C GLU A 456 29.16 14.46 -13.35
N THR A 457 29.22 15.60 -14.05
CA THR A 457 29.14 16.96 -13.48
C THR A 457 27.73 17.45 -13.22
N GLY A 458 26.70 16.71 -13.63
CA GLY A 458 25.29 17.08 -13.49
C GLY A 458 24.88 18.33 -14.29
N ASP A 459 25.64 18.68 -15.33
CA ASP A 459 25.44 19.87 -16.16
C ASP A 459 24.64 19.60 -17.44
N ARG A 460 24.44 18.32 -17.80
CA ARG A 460 23.68 17.90 -18.99
C ARG A 460 22.87 16.64 -18.74
N CYS A 461 21.76 16.55 -19.44
CA CYS A 461 20.93 15.36 -19.53
C CYS A 461 21.43 14.43 -20.64
N LEU A 462 21.57 13.13 -20.36
CA LEU A 462 22.08 12.14 -21.30
C LEU A 462 20.98 11.30 -21.97
N LEU A 463 19.72 11.73 -21.91
CA LEU A 463 18.60 11.01 -22.53
C LEU A 463 18.75 10.87 -24.05
N SER A 464 19.37 11.85 -24.74
CA SER A 464 19.66 11.79 -26.17
C SER A 464 20.94 11.03 -26.53
N SER A 465 21.64 10.42 -25.57
CA SER A 465 22.76 9.51 -25.82
C SER A 465 22.36 8.28 -26.63
N GLU A 466 23.32 7.49 -27.10
CA GLU A 466 23.04 6.24 -27.83
C GLU A 466 22.19 5.29 -26.99
N ALA A 467 22.56 5.08 -25.69
CA ALA A 467 21.82 4.25 -24.75
C ALA A 467 20.41 4.81 -24.46
N GLY A 468 20.29 6.12 -24.25
CA GLY A 468 19.01 6.79 -24.02
C GLY A 468 18.05 6.67 -25.19
N ASN A 469 18.56 6.93 -26.41
CA ASN A 469 17.80 6.75 -27.66
C ASN A 469 17.36 5.29 -27.86
N ALA A 470 18.24 4.33 -27.61
CA ALA A 470 17.93 2.92 -27.74
C ALA A 470 16.84 2.49 -26.74
N ALA A 471 16.97 2.93 -25.48
CA ALA A 471 15.98 2.65 -24.44
C ALA A 471 14.62 3.30 -24.75
N PHE A 472 14.61 4.52 -25.25
CA PHE A 472 13.38 5.24 -25.60
C PHE A 472 12.66 4.63 -26.80
N LYS A 473 13.38 4.26 -27.86
CA LYS A 473 12.82 3.52 -29.00
C LYS A 473 12.26 2.18 -28.59
N TRP A 474 13.01 1.45 -27.75
CA TRP A 474 12.55 0.17 -27.21
C TRP A 474 11.27 0.34 -26.38
N TRP A 475 11.17 1.37 -25.53
CA TRP A 475 9.99 1.60 -24.70
C TRP A 475 8.77 2.00 -25.54
N THR A 476 8.90 2.94 -26.47
CA THR A 476 7.79 3.42 -27.30
C THR A 476 7.26 2.36 -28.27
N GLN A 477 8.08 1.37 -28.70
CA GLN A 477 7.64 0.31 -29.62
C GLN A 477 6.54 -0.60 -29.04
N PHE A 478 6.47 -0.77 -27.71
CA PHE A 478 5.40 -1.57 -27.10
C PHE A 478 4.02 -0.97 -27.41
N TYR A 479 3.93 0.33 -27.51
CA TYR A 479 2.69 1.06 -27.76
C TYR A 479 2.45 1.27 -29.26
N THR A 480 3.49 1.56 -30.03
CA THR A 480 3.36 1.86 -31.46
C THR A 480 3.33 0.62 -32.36
N ARG A 481 3.95 -0.49 -31.95
CA ARG A 481 4.03 -1.74 -32.73
C ARG A 481 3.26 -2.90 -32.13
N HIS A 482 3.29 -3.04 -30.79
CA HIS A 482 2.67 -4.18 -30.12
C HIS A 482 1.29 -3.85 -29.55
N GLY A 483 0.84 -2.59 -29.64
CA GLY A 483 -0.51 -2.17 -29.27
C GLY A 483 -0.80 -2.24 -27.76
N PHE A 484 0.24 -2.09 -26.92
CA PHE A 484 0.03 -2.08 -25.49
C PHE A 484 -0.89 -0.92 -25.07
N PRO A 485 -1.81 -1.16 -24.14
CA PRO A 485 -2.65 -0.10 -23.59
C PRO A 485 -1.78 0.88 -22.77
N ARG A 486 -2.02 2.18 -22.94
CA ARG A 486 -1.29 3.21 -22.23
C ARG A 486 -1.60 3.22 -20.74
N GLU A 487 -2.87 3.18 -20.41
CA GLU A 487 -3.37 3.25 -19.03
C GLU A 487 -4.41 2.16 -18.80
N ILE A 488 -4.21 1.36 -17.78
CA ILE A 488 -5.15 0.33 -17.35
C ILE A 488 -5.24 0.31 -15.82
N ASP A 489 -6.33 -0.18 -15.31
CA ASP A 489 -6.33 -0.69 -13.93
C ASP A 489 -5.67 -2.07 -13.91
N PHE A 490 -4.34 -2.06 -13.70
CA PHE A 490 -3.55 -3.30 -13.69
C PHE A 490 -4.07 -4.31 -12.68
N VAL A 491 -4.38 -3.87 -11.44
CA VAL A 491 -4.84 -4.77 -10.38
C VAL A 491 -6.11 -5.51 -10.79
N THR A 492 -7.10 -4.80 -11.33
CA THR A 492 -8.34 -5.40 -11.80
C THR A 492 -8.12 -6.35 -12.99
N ARG A 493 -7.34 -5.94 -13.99
CA ARG A 493 -7.11 -6.77 -15.17
C ARG A 493 -6.21 -7.98 -14.89
N PHE A 494 -5.22 -7.84 -14.02
CA PHE A 494 -4.38 -8.93 -13.52
C PHE A 494 -5.18 -9.96 -12.73
N ARG A 495 -6.03 -9.47 -11.81
CA ARG A 495 -6.96 -10.29 -11.03
C ARG A 495 -7.86 -11.15 -11.92
N LEU A 496 -8.43 -10.58 -12.98
CA LEU A 496 -9.29 -11.27 -13.93
C LEU A 496 -8.52 -12.17 -14.92
N GLY A 497 -7.18 -12.02 -14.98
CA GLY A 497 -6.32 -12.77 -15.88
C GLY A 497 -6.29 -12.23 -17.32
N GLU A 498 -6.79 -11.02 -17.55
CA GLU A 498 -6.68 -10.34 -18.85
C GLU A 498 -5.24 -9.88 -19.13
N VAL A 499 -4.51 -9.55 -18.06
CA VAL A 499 -3.10 -9.15 -18.08
C VAL A 499 -2.32 -10.05 -17.12
N PRO A 500 -1.88 -11.24 -17.56
CA PRO A 500 -1.27 -12.22 -16.67
C PRO A 500 0.17 -11.90 -16.26
N ILE A 501 0.84 -10.95 -16.93
CA ILE A 501 2.19 -10.49 -16.59
C ILE A 501 2.24 -8.96 -16.69
N GLY A 502 2.83 -8.32 -15.67
CA GLY A 502 3.07 -6.88 -15.68
C GLY A 502 4.32 -6.48 -14.92
N VAL A 503 5.06 -5.51 -15.45
CA VAL A 503 6.19 -4.87 -14.76
C VAL A 503 5.68 -3.57 -14.16
N VAL A 504 5.52 -3.56 -12.84
CA VAL A 504 4.93 -2.47 -12.07
C VAL A 504 5.66 -2.29 -10.74
N ASP A 505 5.40 -1.19 -10.05
CA ASP A 505 6.02 -0.90 -8.75
C ASP A 505 5.68 -1.95 -7.67
N LEU A 506 6.62 -2.24 -6.77
CA LEU A 506 6.49 -3.21 -5.67
C LEU A 506 5.27 -2.92 -4.77
N SER A 507 4.85 -1.66 -4.63
CA SER A 507 3.64 -1.31 -3.86
C SER A 507 2.37 -1.98 -4.36
N THR A 508 2.37 -2.46 -5.61
CA THR A 508 1.27 -3.24 -6.19
C THR A 508 1.05 -4.57 -5.47
N TYR A 509 2.10 -5.14 -4.82
CA TYR A 509 1.96 -6.31 -3.96
C TYR A 509 0.88 -6.11 -2.90
N THR A 510 0.95 -5.00 -2.17
CA THR A 510 -0.01 -4.65 -1.13
C THR A 510 -1.43 -4.48 -1.71
N ARG A 511 -1.54 -3.82 -2.86
CA ARG A 511 -2.82 -3.62 -3.55
C ARG A 511 -3.45 -4.95 -3.99
N LEU A 512 -2.66 -5.87 -4.54
CA LEU A 512 -3.12 -7.22 -4.92
C LEU A 512 -3.49 -8.05 -3.70
N ALA A 513 -2.67 -8.06 -2.66
CA ALA A 513 -2.93 -8.81 -1.44
C ALA A 513 -4.25 -8.40 -0.76
N VAL A 514 -4.60 -7.10 -0.83
CA VAL A 514 -5.83 -6.55 -0.27
C VAL A 514 -7.02 -6.68 -1.23
N SER A 515 -6.85 -6.42 -2.54
CA SER A 515 -7.98 -6.28 -3.47
C SER A 515 -8.33 -7.56 -4.22
N ALA A 516 -7.48 -8.58 -4.18
CA ALA A 516 -7.64 -9.80 -4.98
C ALA A 516 -7.39 -11.08 -4.15
N PRO A 517 -8.13 -11.29 -3.04
CA PRO A 517 -7.94 -12.44 -2.17
C PRO A 517 -8.21 -13.77 -2.85
N GLU A 518 -9.13 -13.81 -3.82
CA GLU A 518 -9.54 -15.01 -4.56
C GLU A 518 -8.45 -15.56 -5.50
N ILE A 519 -7.40 -14.80 -5.77
CA ILE A 519 -6.23 -15.28 -6.53
C ILE A 519 -4.98 -15.43 -5.64
N ARG A 520 -5.18 -15.46 -4.33
CA ARG A 520 -4.08 -15.67 -3.38
C ARG A 520 -3.41 -17.01 -3.65
N GLY A 521 -2.07 -16.99 -3.84
CA GLY A 521 -1.28 -18.18 -4.20
C GLY A 521 -1.18 -18.43 -5.71
N ASP A 522 -2.06 -17.88 -6.54
CA ASP A 522 -2.08 -18.05 -7.99
C ASP A 522 -1.16 -17.07 -8.73
N TRP A 523 -0.48 -16.20 -8.03
CA TRP A 523 0.46 -15.24 -8.61
C TRP A 523 1.78 -15.21 -7.86
N GLY A 524 2.77 -14.62 -8.46
CA GLY A 524 4.10 -14.44 -7.88
C GLY A 524 4.75 -13.16 -8.34
N VAL A 525 5.89 -12.88 -7.72
CA VAL A 525 6.79 -11.78 -8.07
C VAL A 525 8.09 -12.38 -8.58
N ALA A 526 8.64 -11.79 -9.62
CA ALA A 526 9.94 -12.15 -10.19
C ALA A 526 10.76 -10.87 -10.45
N PRO A 527 12.09 -10.97 -10.59
CA PRO A 527 12.90 -9.87 -11.06
C PRO A 527 12.39 -9.32 -12.39
N VAL A 528 12.58 -8.01 -12.58
CA VAL A 528 12.33 -7.38 -13.89
C VAL A 528 13.16 -8.10 -14.96
N PRO A 529 12.61 -8.37 -16.15
CA PRO A 529 13.38 -8.95 -17.23
C PRO A 529 14.67 -8.16 -17.51
N GLY A 530 15.77 -8.88 -17.68
CA GLY A 530 17.06 -8.27 -17.91
C GLY A 530 17.39 -8.13 -19.41
N SER A 531 18.47 -7.41 -19.67
CA SER A 531 19.09 -7.33 -21.00
C SER A 531 20.34 -8.19 -21.05
N ARG A 532 20.61 -8.87 -22.16
CA ARG A 532 21.87 -9.61 -22.31
C ARG A 532 22.99 -8.65 -22.71
N ASP A 533 24.14 -8.79 -22.02
CA ASP A 533 25.39 -8.12 -22.45
C ASP A 533 26.06 -8.87 -23.60
N ALA A 534 27.21 -8.37 -24.05
CA ALA A 534 27.97 -8.95 -25.14
C ALA A 534 28.51 -10.36 -24.80
N GLU A 535 28.71 -10.66 -23.53
CA GLU A 535 29.16 -11.93 -22.98
C GLU A 535 28.01 -12.92 -22.74
N GLY A 536 26.75 -12.47 -22.89
CA GLY A 536 25.54 -13.27 -22.69
C GLY A 536 25.00 -13.28 -21.26
N ASN A 537 25.58 -12.51 -20.33
CA ASN A 537 25.06 -12.38 -18.97
C ASN A 537 23.78 -11.53 -18.96
N VAL A 538 22.88 -11.84 -18.05
CA VAL A 538 21.63 -11.10 -17.89
C VAL A 538 21.83 -9.95 -16.91
N ILE A 539 21.83 -8.73 -17.40
CA ILE A 539 21.90 -7.50 -16.60
C ILE A 539 20.50 -7.07 -16.20
N ARG A 540 20.24 -7.01 -14.87
CA ARG A 540 18.93 -6.69 -14.29
C ARG A 540 18.91 -5.38 -13.51
N ALA A 541 19.71 -4.38 -13.93
CA ALA A 541 19.72 -3.08 -13.29
C ALA A 541 18.33 -2.43 -13.34
N VAL A 542 17.82 -1.98 -12.19
CA VAL A 542 16.52 -1.30 -12.05
C VAL A 542 16.63 -0.08 -11.15
N PRO A 543 15.82 0.98 -11.36
CA PRO A 543 15.87 2.18 -10.55
C PRO A 543 15.34 1.92 -9.14
N CYS A 544 16.00 2.51 -8.14
CA CYS A 544 15.57 2.59 -6.77
C CYS A 544 14.89 3.96 -6.53
N VAL A 545 13.61 3.95 -6.21
CA VAL A 545 12.85 5.16 -5.83
C VAL A 545 12.77 5.22 -4.30
N THR A 546 13.07 6.38 -3.72
CA THR A 546 13.18 6.53 -2.27
C THR A 546 12.32 7.67 -1.74
N GLY A 547 11.83 7.52 -0.51
CA GLY A 547 11.41 8.63 0.34
C GLY A 547 12.60 9.14 1.13
N ALA A 548 12.53 10.37 1.63
CA ALA A 548 13.63 11.04 2.28
C ALA A 548 13.26 11.65 3.61
N SER A 549 14.24 11.71 4.50
CA SER A 549 14.18 12.46 5.75
C SER A 549 15.42 13.33 5.86
N MET A 550 15.26 14.65 6.11
CA MET A 550 16.34 15.64 6.08
C MET A 550 16.31 16.63 7.23
N LEU A 551 17.44 17.28 7.47
CA LEU A 551 17.59 18.41 8.38
C LEU A 551 17.55 19.75 7.62
N VAL A 552 16.78 20.72 8.16
CA VAL A 552 16.66 22.06 7.58
C VAL A 552 17.71 22.97 8.21
N LYS A 553 18.72 23.37 7.42
CA LYS A 553 19.93 24.07 7.89
C LYS A 553 19.63 25.35 8.67
N SER A 554 18.84 26.26 8.12
CA SER A 554 18.56 27.55 8.73
C SER A 554 17.88 27.45 10.10
N THR A 555 17.08 26.41 10.33
CA THR A 555 16.36 26.21 11.59
C THR A 555 17.24 25.57 12.64
N VAL A 556 17.94 24.47 12.30
CA VAL A 556 18.82 23.78 13.26
C VAL A 556 20.00 24.64 13.70
N GLU A 557 20.59 25.42 12.79
CA GLU A 557 21.68 26.35 13.14
C GLU A 557 21.20 27.49 14.04
N ARG A 558 20.05 28.11 13.72
CA ARG A 558 19.48 29.20 14.53
C ARG A 558 19.12 28.75 15.94
N LYS A 559 18.57 27.56 16.10
CA LYS A 559 18.15 26.99 17.37
C LYS A 559 19.26 26.23 18.08
N GLN A 560 20.39 26.00 17.43
CA GLN A 560 21.49 25.15 17.93
C GLN A 560 21.00 23.71 18.25
N THR A 561 20.07 23.19 17.45
CA THR A 561 19.42 21.87 17.65
C THR A 561 20.03 20.77 16.79
N GLN A 562 21.20 21.01 16.12
CA GLN A 562 21.78 20.07 15.16
C GLN A 562 21.91 18.64 15.71
N ASN A 563 22.45 18.52 16.92
CA ASN A 563 22.68 17.22 17.56
C ASN A 563 21.36 16.53 17.94
N ALA A 564 20.38 17.31 18.44
CA ALA A 564 19.06 16.77 18.78
C ALA A 564 18.30 16.32 17.52
N ALA A 565 18.34 17.13 16.46
CA ALA A 565 17.74 16.80 15.17
C ALA A 565 18.40 15.58 14.50
N TRP A 566 19.75 15.49 14.59
CA TRP A 566 20.49 14.33 14.10
C TRP A 566 20.15 13.06 14.89
N SER A 567 20.06 13.15 16.22
CA SER A 567 19.64 12.01 17.07
C SER A 567 18.24 11.51 16.68
N PHE A 568 17.31 12.44 16.39
CA PHE A 568 15.99 12.11 15.91
C PHE A 568 16.03 11.42 14.54
N LEU A 569 16.80 11.96 13.60
CA LEU A 569 16.90 11.41 12.25
C LEU A 569 17.47 9.99 12.27
N LYS A 570 18.54 9.74 13.07
CA LYS A 570 19.09 8.39 13.26
C LYS A 570 18.08 7.44 13.89
N TRP A 571 17.37 7.90 14.95
CA TRP A 571 16.33 7.08 15.58
C TRP A 571 15.22 6.74 14.58
N TRP A 572 14.71 7.73 13.83
CA TRP A 572 13.63 7.53 12.86
C TRP A 572 14.01 6.51 11.78
N THR A 573 15.22 6.59 11.25
CA THR A 573 15.69 5.75 10.15
C THR A 573 16.38 4.46 10.61
N SER A 574 16.45 4.18 11.92
CA SER A 574 17.03 2.96 12.47
C SER A 574 16.20 1.71 12.15
N GLY A 575 16.85 0.54 12.08
CA GLY A 575 16.20 -0.74 11.83
C GLY A 575 15.08 -1.04 12.82
N ASP A 576 15.30 -0.79 14.11
CA ASP A 576 14.28 -1.03 15.15
C ASP A 576 13.05 -0.14 15.00
N THR A 577 13.24 1.16 14.78
CA THR A 577 12.12 2.12 14.65
C THR A 577 11.34 1.86 13.37
N GLN A 578 12.02 1.64 12.26
CA GLN A 578 11.39 1.35 10.97
C GLN A 578 10.63 0.02 11.00
N THR A 579 11.17 -1.01 11.67
CA THR A 579 10.47 -2.29 11.87
C THR A 579 9.18 -2.10 12.70
N LYS A 580 9.27 -1.40 13.84
CA LYS A 580 8.10 -1.12 14.69
C LYS A 580 7.06 -0.30 13.94
N TYR A 581 7.49 0.74 13.23
CA TYR A 581 6.59 1.57 12.46
C TYR A 581 5.85 0.77 11.38
N ALA A 582 6.55 -0.08 10.63
CA ALA A 582 5.95 -0.94 9.62
C ALA A 582 4.93 -1.93 10.22
N GLN A 583 5.30 -2.56 11.35
CA GLN A 583 4.41 -3.49 12.07
C GLN A 583 3.16 -2.80 12.62
N GLU A 584 3.30 -1.61 13.20
CA GLU A 584 2.18 -0.86 13.73
C GLU A 584 1.25 -0.32 12.63
N MET A 585 1.82 0.12 11.50
CA MET A 585 1.03 0.50 10.34
C MET A 585 0.22 -0.68 9.81
N GLU A 586 0.83 -1.87 9.72
CA GLU A 586 0.13 -3.09 9.33
C GLU A 586 -0.91 -3.54 10.37
N ALA A 587 -0.65 -3.33 11.66
CA ALA A 587 -1.62 -3.61 12.72
C ALA A 587 -2.85 -2.67 12.69
N VAL A 588 -2.66 -1.40 12.31
CA VAL A 588 -3.75 -0.39 12.26
C VAL A 588 -4.56 -0.49 10.97
N LEU A 589 -3.90 -0.66 9.82
CA LEU A 589 -4.52 -0.60 8.50
C LEU A 589 -4.61 -1.97 7.80
N GLY A 590 -4.21 -3.05 8.49
CA GLY A 590 -4.06 -4.36 7.87
C GLY A 590 -2.95 -4.37 6.82
N GLN A 591 -3.01 -5.31 5.90
CA GLN A 591 -2.03 -5.41 4.80
C GLN A 591 -1.94 -4.14 3.94
N ALA A 592 -3.01 -3.33 3.88
CA ALA A 592 -3.00 -2.05 3.18
C ALA A 592 -2.00 -1.04 3.77
N GLY A 593 -1.69 -1.17 5.06
CA GLY A 593 -0.73 -0.34 5.79
C GLY A 593 0.73 -0.75 5.63
N ARG A 594 1.04 -1.79 4.87
CA ARG A 594 2.41 -2.28 4.69
C ARG A 594 3.33 -1.19 4.17
N TYR A 595 4.32 -0.86 4.99
CA TYR A 595 5.27 0.20 4.72
C TYR A 595 6.54 -0.35 4.08
N GLN A 596 7.03 0.29 3.02
CA GLN A 596 8.22 -0.12 2.28
C GLN A 596 9.46 0.56 2.86
N VAL A 597 10.08 -0.05 3.84
CA VAL A 597 11.24 0.49 4.55
C VAL A 597 12.49 0.51 3.67
N ALA A 598 13.36 1.53 3.87
CA ALA A 598 14.66 1.63 3.20
C ALA A 598 15.81 1.04 4.03
N ASN A 599 15.67 0.96 5.35
CA ASN A 599 16.68 0.37 6.23
C ASN A 599 16.79 -1.13 5.99
N LEU A 600 18.00 -1.64 5.73
CA LEU A 600 18.25 -3.04 5.35
C LEU A 600 17.83 -4.03 6.44
N GLU A 601 18.14 -3.73 7.71
CA GLU A 601 17.76 -4.58 8.84
C GLU A 601 16.24 -4.65 8.99
N ALA A 602 15.55 -3.51 8.85
CA ALA A 602 14.09 -3.48 8.88
C ALA A 602 13.48 -4.21 7.69
N PHE A 603 14.07 -4.09 6.48
CA PHE A 603 13.62 -4.77 5.28
C PHE A 603 13.67 -6.30 5.44
N ASP A 604 14.72 -6.84 6.05
CA ASP A 604 14.85 -8.26 6.33
C ASP A 604 13.87 -8.77 7.40
N ARG A 605 13.42 -7.89 8.31
CA ARG A 605 12.46 -8.21 9.37
C ARG A 605 10.99 -8.14 8.92
N ILE A 606 10.70 -7.57 7.75
CA ILE A 606 9.34 -7.57 7.19
C ILE A 606 9.03 -8.96 6.63
N HIS A 607 7.85 -9.47 6.99
CA HIS A 607 7.41 -10.79 6.53
C HIS A 607 6.87 -10.70 5.09
N TRP A 608 7.58 -11.33 4.17
CA TRP A 608 7.15 -11.56 2.80
C TRP A 608 6.84 -13.05 2.59
N ASP A 609 5.99 -13.37 1.62
CA ASP A 609 5.90 -14.74 1.13
C ASP A 609 7.27 -15.21 0.62
N LEU A 610 7.64 -16.47 0.89
CA LEU A 610 8.99 -16.99 0.61
C LEU A 610 9.46 -16.76 -0.84
N ASP A 611 8.56 -16.95 -1.81
CA ASP A 611 8.89 -16.75 -3.23
C ASP A 611 9.15 -15.27 -3.53
N VAL A 612 8.36 -14.39 -2.91
CA VAL A 612 8.52 -12.93 -3.04
C VAL A 612 9.83 -12.49 -2.38
N GLN A 613 10.12 -12.99 -1.17
CA GLN A 613 11.35 -12.65 -0.46
C GLN A 613 12.59 -13.03 -1.28
N ARG A 614 12.60 -14.22 -1.92
CA ARG A 614 13.71 -14.63 -2.80
C ARG A 614 13.90 -13.69 -3.97
N ALA A 615 12.79 -13.35 -4.66
CA ALA A 615 12.83 -12.41 -5.79
C ALA A 615 13.35 -11.03 -5.38
N LEU A 616 12.91 -10.51 -4.22
CA LEU A 616 13.38 -9.23 -3.71
C LEU A 616 14.86 -9.27 -3.33
N GLN A 617 15.32 -10.32 -2.65
CA GLN A 617 16.74 -10.50 -2.30
C GLN A 617 17.64 -10.61 -3.55
N GLU A 618 17.18 -11.26 -4.62
CA GLU A 618 17.90 -11.31 -5.91
C GLU A 618 18.02 -9.91 -6.53
N MET A 619 17.00 -9.04 -6.35
CA MET A 619 16.99 -7.72 -6.97
C MET A 619 17.76 -6.66 -6.19
N LEU A 620 17.84 -6.73 -4.85
CA LEU A 620 18.52 -5.71 -4.05
C LEU A 620 19.92 -5.32 -4.56
N PRO A 621 20.81 -6.28 -4.95
CA PRO A 621 22.14 -5.94 -5.48
C PRO A 621 22.11 -5.27 -6.86
N THR A 622 21.00 -5.36 -7.59
CA THR A 622 20.85 -4.81 -8.95
C THR A 622 20.26 -3.40 -8.98
N LEU A 623 19.85 -2.90 -7.81
CA LEU A 623 19.25 -1.58 -7.71
C LEU A 623 20.28 -0.48 -8.04
N ARG A 624 19.81 0.53 -8.79
CA ARG A 624 20.56 1.72 -9.13
C ARG A 624 19.83 2.97 -8.66
N GLY A 625 20.56 3.90 -8.09
CA GLY A 625 20.02 5.17 -7.65
C GLY A 625 19.63 6.05 -8.83
N ILE A 626 18.78 7.04 -8.54
CA ILE A 626 18.38 8.07 -9.50
C ILE A 626 19.02 9.38 -9.04
N PRO A 627 20.13 9.82 -9.68
CA PRO A 627 20.81 11.04 -9.28
C PRO A 627 19.89 12.26 -9.45
N GLN A 628 20.06 13.25 -8.58
CA GLN A 628 19.33 14.51 -8.64
C GLN A 628 20.28 15.64 -8.96
N VAL A 629 19.89 16.51 -9.88
CA VAL A 629 20.69 17.67 -10.32
C VAL A 629 19.84 18.95 -10.27
N PRO A 630 20.47 20.13 -10.10
CA PRO A 630 19.76 21.41 -10.22
C PRO A 630 19.05 21.50 -11.58
N GLY A 631 17.74 21.78 -11.58
CA GLY A 631 16.93 21.79 -12.80
C GLY A 631 16.40 20.44 -13.23
N GLY A 632 16.93 19.31 -12.72
CA GLY A 632 16.54 17.96 -13.12
C GLY A 632 15.11 17.55 -12.76
N TYR A 633 14.43 18.29 -11.91
CA TYR A 633 13.04 18.02 -11.48
C TYR A 633 12.03 18.02 -12.65
N ILE A 634 12.36 18.59 -13.80
CA ILE A 634 11.51 18.58 -14.99
C ILE A 634 11.72 17.36 -15.88
N THR A 635 12.79 16.60 -15.70
CA THR A 635 13.20 15.51 -16.60
C THR A 635 12.09 14.48 -16.80
N GLY A 636 11.44 14.05 -15.72
CA GLY A 636 10.34 13.08 -15.82
C GLY A 636 9.14 13.62 -16.59
N ARG A 637 8.80 14.90 -16.44
CA ARG A 637 7.72 15.54 -17.19
C ARG A 637 8.03 15.62 -18.67
N TYR A 638 9.22 16.05 -19.05
CA TYR A 638 9.59 16.16 -20.47
C TYR A 638 9.79 14.80 -21.14
N LEU A 639 10.35 13.83 -20.42
CA LEU A 639 10.39 12.45 -20.92
C LEU A 639 8.98 11.88 -21.16
N ASN A 640 8.05 12.12 -20.23
CA ASN A 640 6.66 11.71 -20.43
C ASN A 640 5.99 12.45 -21.59
N ASN A 641 6.28 13.74 -21.77
CA ASN A 641 5.77 14.50 -22.92
C ASN A 641 6.32 13.95 -24.25
N ALA A 642 7.62 13.66 -24.32
CA ALA A 642 8.23 13.01 -25.48
C ALA A 642 7.56 11.65 -25.78
N PHE A 643 7.35 10.83 -24.75
CA PHE A 643 6.65 9.55 -24.87
C PHE A 643 5.24 9.73 -25.44
N VAL A 644 4.43 10.62 -24.85
CA VAL A 644 3.06 10.89 -25.31
C VAL A 644 3.04 11.39 -26.74
N THR A 645 3.96 12.28 -27.11
CA THR A 645 4.09 12.82 -28.48
C THR A 645 4.34 11.69 -29.48
N VAL A 646 5.29 10.80 -29.19
CA VAL A 646 5.62 9.66 -30.07
C VAL A 646 4.44 8.70 -30.21
N ILE A 647 3.79 8.31 -29.11
CA ILE A 647 2.73 7.28 -29.18
C ILE A 647 1.40 7.82 -29.72
N THR A 648 1.16 9.14 -29.64
CA THR A 648 -0.08 9.75 -30.10
C THR A 648 0.03 10.26 -31.54
N ASN A 649 1.16 10.92 -31.87
CA ASN A 649 1.37 11.55 -33.18
C ASN A 649 2.20 10.68 -34.13
N TYR A 650 2.76 9.56 -33.64
CA TYR A 650 3.67 8.68 -34.41
C TYR A 650 4.91 9.41 -34.91
N GLU A 651 5.41 10.40 -34.16
CA GLU A 651 6.63 11.12 -34.46
C GLU A 651 7.87 10.23 -34.31
N ASN A 652 8.99 10.67 -34.93
CA ASN A 652 10.26 9.95 -34.83
C ASN A 652 10.77 9.97 -33.36
N PRO A 653 10.93 8.81 -32.70
CA PRO A 653 11.34 8.78 -31.32
C PRO A 653 12.66 9.49 -31.01
N SER A 654 13.65 9.41 -31.92
CA SER A 654 14.96 10.04 -31.71
C SER A 654 14.91 11.54 -31.76
N ASP A 655 14.21 12.08 -32.78
CA ASP A 655 14.09 13.52 -32.98
C ASP A 655 13.31 14.15 -31.85
N THR A 656 12.18 13.52 -31.47
CA THR A 656 11.35 13.97 -30.35
C THR A 656 12.12 13.93 -29.02
N LEU A 657 12.84 12.84 -28.75
CA LEU A 657 13.64 12.74 -27.50
C LEU A 657 14.73 13.81 -27.45
N PHE A 658 15.39 14.08 -28.60
CA PHE A 658 16.41 15.11 -28.69
C PHE A 658 15.85 16.50 -28.36
N GLU A 659 14.72 16.88 -28.96
CA GLU A 659 14.07 18.18 -28.73
C GLU A 659 13.73 18.36 -27.22
N TYR A 660 13.12 17.35 -26.59
CA TYR A 660 12.80 17.43 -25.17
C TYR A 660 14.04 17.39 -24.27
N THR A 661 15.13 16.71 -24.70
CA THR A 661 16.41 16.73 -23.97
C THR A 661 17.02 18.12 -23.96
N GLN A 662 16.93 18.86 -25.06
CA GLN A 662 17.39 20.26 -25.11
C GLN A 662 16.66 21.16 -24.14
N LEU A 663 15.33 20.98 -24.00
CA LEU A 663 14.54 21.74 -23.01
C LEU A 663 14.94 21.40 -21.55
N ILE A 664 15.35 20.15 -21.30
CA ILE A 664 15.88 19.75 -19.98
C ILE A 664 17.23 20.42 -19.74
N ASP A 665 18.13 20.41 -20.73
CA ASP A 665 19.45 21.04 -20.64
C ASP A 665 19.35 22.55 -20.44
N GLU A 666 18.43 23.23 -21.12
CA GLU A 666 18.16 24.66 -20.93
C GLU A 666 17.76 24.98 -19.47
N GLU A 667 16.89 24.16 -18.85
CA GLU A 667 16.48 24.36 -17.44
C GLU A 667 17.62 24.04 -16.48
N ILE A 668 18.41 22.99 -16.73
CA ILE A 668 19.59 22.66 -15.94
C ILE A 668 20.56 23.83 -15.97
N ALA A 669 20.88 24.36 -17.17
CA ALA A 669 21.78 25.51 -17.34
C ALA A 669 21.23 26.76 -16.66
N ALA A 670 19.92 27.05 -16.80
CA ALA A 670 19.28 28.19 -16.15
C ALA A 670 19.36 28.11 -14.63
N LYS A 671 19.12 26.94 -14.04
CA LYS A 671 19.22 26.76 -12.59
C LYS A 671 20.65 26.79 -12.10
N ARG A 672 21.61 26.22 -12.80
CA ARG A 672 23.02 26.34 -12.46
C ARG A 672 23.48 27.79 -12.46
N GLN A 673 23.07 28.57 -13.46
CA GLN A 673 23.35 30.02 -13.52
C GLN A 673 22.65 30.78 -12.38
N GLU A 674 21.36 30.52 -12.10
CA GLU A 674 20.58 31.17 -11.03
C GLU A 674 21.27 31.02 -9.67
N PHE A 675 21.87 29.85 -9.41
CA PHE A 675 22.53 29.55 -8.15
C PHE A 675 24.06 29.74 -8.16
N GLY A 676 24.62 30.27 -9.27
CA GLY A 676 26.03 30.61 -9.38
C GLY A 676 26.96 29.39 -9.40
N LEU A 677 26.47 28.22 -9.81
CA LEU A 677 27.21 26.97 -9.78
C LEU A 677 28.27 26.87 -10.88
N ASP A 678 28.16 27.67 -11.94
CA ASP A 678 29.09 27.72 -13.07
C ASP A 678 30.19 28.78 -12.87
N SER A 679 30.17 29.51 -11.75
CA SER A 679 31.12 30.59 -11.47
C SER A 679 32.38 30.13 -10.70
N ALA A 680 32.52 28.86 -10.41
CA ALA A 680 33.58 28.28 -9.57
C ALA A 680 34.63 27.48 -10.38
N GLN A 681 34.84 27.82 -11.69
CA GLN A 681 35.99 27.33 -12.49
C GLN A 681 37.07 28.35 -12.63
#